data_256d0a54292e2871fdf6e981014418c2
#
_entry.id   256d0a54292e2871fdf6e981014418c2
#
_cell.length_a   1.000
_cell.length_b   1.000
_cell.length_c   1.000
_cell.angle_alpha   90.00
_cell.angle_beta   90.00
_cell.angle_gamma   90.00
#
_symmetry.space_group_name_H-M   'P 1'
#
loop_
_entity.id
_entity.type
_entity.pdbx_description
1 polymer ?
#
loop_
_entity_poly.entity_id
_entity_poly.type
_entity_poly.pdbx_seq_one_letter_code
_entity_poly.pdbx_strand_id
1 'polypeptide(L)'
;MKRSETHNYFTLNYPKTVGIPFFVSNFAAVKRKSAILLLLFAFILMMAEVPLTLFTERQRHVEAAAKAAADSTDVDTTATPLDEPLILRRPTPGQVFLPDSIPADSVSTDSLLHIGSTEPDTTQMDSLELAIYRHNKAVDDSLLQDSLNKRKKNGIEAPVTYTANDSLTYDATTGLAYLYGQSHITYQNMDLQSDRIFMSLDSSLVHATGSRDTTGKDFGKPVFKLGSDQYESDTMAFNFKTKKGIISQVYTQQEDGFLTSELSKRGANGEMYLQHGRYTTCDEPHPDFYLALSRAKVRPGKDVVFGPAYLVVADVPLPLAVPYGFFPFTKSYSSGFIMPTYGDETERGFYLRDGGYYFALSDIMDLKLIGEIYTKGSWGLQVATNYRKRYKYSGSFLASYLNTVTGEKNMPDYTKQTSFKVQWSHRQDSKANPYSQLSASVNFATSSYEPNNLSSRYNPQAMTQSTRTSSVSWSTTFSSIGMSLSSTMNLNQNMRDTSISMTLPDINISISRFYPFKRKKMVGKERWYEKLSMSYTGQISNSINTKEDKLLHSSLSRDWKNGMQHTIPISGNFTLLDYLNINPSINITDRTYLSKMHKWWDSDSGQEITDTLNGFYNIYNWNLSLSASTKLYGTYIPSRKLFGDKIQAIRHVLTPSVSFSYAPDFSAERYGYYETYQKTDADGNVTLVEYSPYANGLYGVPGKGKTGSISVDLSNNLEMKIRTENDSTGFKKISLIDELGGSMSYNLAAKTRPLSDLNARLRLKLTKSYTLNLNATFASYVYEADSVGAPPRISEHTTYWQKGKIGRFQGMSQNLSYTLNNDTFKNLLKKLRGEKTDKDKEKDNQKEEEDDDNDVNSNIDKDMEKGKHGAKSKGKAETDDDGYMGFSLPWSLSLGYGISMRENTRGSFNYKTMRYPYGFTQTLNLSGNIKLSEGWNITFSSGYDFENKKISMTTASLSRDLHCFNMSCQVVLSPYASYNFSFRCNAATLTDALKYDKRSSYSNAVQWY
;
A
#
# COMPACT_ATOMS: atom_id res chain seq x y z
N MET A 1 47.95 -34.99 56.32
CA MET A 1 48.68 -33.90 57.04
C MET A 1 48.35 -32.59 56.39
N LYS A 2 47.50 -31.86 56.93
CA LYS A 2 47.60 -30.56 57.61
C LYS A 2 48.18 -29.41 56.76
N ARG A 3 47.27 -28.43 56.66
CA ARG A 3 47.45 -26.95 56.75
C ARG A 3 47.85 -26.20 55.49
N SER A 4 47.36 -25.03 55.22
CA SER A 4 46.42 -23.99 55.85
C SER A 4 46.21 -22.84 54.87
N GLU A 5 44.99 -22.34 54.79
CA GLU A 5 44.55 -20.95 54.88
C GLU A 5 45.48 -19.82 54.39
N THR A 6 44.94 -18.99 53.47
CA THR A 6 44.70 -17.58 53.87
C THR A 6 43.80 -16.86 52.85
N HIS A 7 42.75 -16.25 53.38
CA HIS A 7 41.82 -15.29 52.78
C HIS A 7 42.54 -14.01 52.35
N ASN A 8 42.06 -13.42 51.22
CA ASN A 8 42.01 -11.96 51.13
C ASN A 8 40.78 -11.54 50.34
N TYR A 9 39.89 -10.90 51.08
CA TYR A 9 38.69 -10.19 50.60
C TYR A 9 39.12 -8.89 49.92
N PHE A 10 38.63 -8.64 48.68
CA PHE A 10 38.47 -7.28 48.14
C PHE A 10 37.00 -7.05 47.85
N THR A 11 36.39 -6.24 48.73
CA THR A 11 35.05 -5.67 48.51
C THR A 11 35.14 -4.51 47.54
N LEU A 12 34.46 -4.66 46.37
CA LEU A 12 34.17 -3.53 45.49
C LEU A 12 32.67 -3.29 45.51
N ASN A 13 32.31 -2.13 46.01
CA ASN A 13 30.96 -1.59 45.99
C ASN A 13 30.46 -1.36 44.56
N TYR A 14 29.37 -2.03 44.19
CA TYR A 14 28.60 -1.70 42.99
C TYR A 14 27.36 -0.90 43.37
N PRO A 15 27.03 0.14 42.60
CA PRO A 15 25.75 0.84 42.74
C PRO A 15 24.62 -0.02 42.15
N LYS A 16 23.49 0.05 42.81
CA LYS A 16 22.23 -0.63 42.50
C LYS A 16 21.81 -0.39 41.04
N THR A 17 21.86 -1.43 40.21
CA THR A 17 21.20 -1.48 38.92
C THR A 17 19.80 -2.02 39.08
N VAL A 18 18.89 -1.32 38.43
CA VAL A 18 17.47 -1.63 38.30
C VAL A 18 17.29 -3.04 37.77
N GLY A 19 16.68 -3.92 38.56
CA GLY A 19 16.38 -5.27 38.21
C GLY A 19 15.22 -5.33 37.20
N ILE A 20 15.49 -5.91 36.04
CA ILE A 20 14.46 -6.42 35.16
C ILE A 20 14.05 -7.78 35.71
N PRO A 21 12.79 -8.00 36.12
CA PRO A 21 12.38 -9.30 36.62
C PRO A 21 12.33 -10.32 35.48
N PHE A 22 13.16 -11.35 35.56
CA PHE A 22 13.03 -12.58 34.81
C PHE A 22 11.74 -13.28 35.22
N PHE A 23 10.70 -13.17 34.41
CA PHE A 23 9.53 -14.02 34.46
C PHE A 23 9.76 -15.28 33.59
N VAL A 24 10.51 -16.22 34.09
CA VAL A 24 10.58 -17.57 33.53
C VAL A 24 10.64 -18.58 34.68
N SER A 25 9.51 -18.83 35.32
CA SER A 25 9.25 -20.11 35.96
C SER A 25 7.78 -20.14 36.42
N ASN A 26 6.91 -20.72 35.59
CA ASN A 26 5.65 -21.40 35.89
C ASN A 26 4.73 -21.49 34.68
N PHE A 27 5.24 -21.99 33.57
CA PHE A 27 4.41 -22.24 32.36
C PHE A 27 4.25 -23.76 32.07
N ALA A 28 4.22 -24.59 33.06
CA ALA A 28 4.07 -26.04 32.84
C ALA A 28 2.61 -26.58 32.89
N ALA A 29 1.58 -25.74 33.06
CA ALA A 29 0.23 -26.21 33.27
C ALA A 29 -0.86 -25.65 32.37
N VAL A 30 -0.56 -24.98 31.27
CA VAL A 30 -1.57 -24.45 30.33
C VAL A 30 -1.66 -25.34 29.09
N LYS A 31 -2.85 -25.91 28.87
CA LYS A 31 -3.16 -26.80 27.73
C LYS A 31 -2.71 -26.15 26.40
N ARG A 32 -1.87 -26.86 25.64
CA ARG A 32 -1.09 -26.45 24.46
C ARG A 32 -1.81 -25.72 23.32
N LYS A 33 -3.14 -25.67 23.31
CA LYS A 33 -3.93 -24.92 22.30
C LYS A 33 -4.12 -23.44 22.62
N SER A 34 -3.90 -23.05 23.87
CA SER A 34 -4.02 -21.64 24.32
C SER A 34 -2.70 -20.87 24.26
N ALA A 35 -1.56 -21.54 24.10
CA ALA A 35 -0.24 -20.91 24.12
C ALA A 35 0.03 -20.07 22.87
N ILE A 36 -0.51 -20.46 21.73
CA ILE A 36 -0.38 -19.67 20.47
C ILE A 36 -1.24 -18.42 20.54
N LEU A 37 -2.44 -18.55 21.08
CA LEU A 37 -3.33 -17.39 21.30
C LEU A 37 -2.74 -16.47 22.37
N LEU A 38 -2.10 -17.01 23.40
CA LEU A 38 -1.41 -16.23 24.44
C LEU A 38 -0.12 -15.59 23.97
N LEU A 39 0.66 -16.23 23.09
CA LEU A 39 1.83 -15.62 22.47
C LEU A 39 1.43 -14.53 21.44
N LEU A 40 0.40 -14.76 20.65
CA LEU A 40 -0.21 -13.73 19.81
C LEU A 40 -0.85 -12.62 20.63
N PHE A 41 -1.50 -12.95 21.74
CA PHE A 41 -2.12 -11.97 22.64
C PHE A 41 -1.07 -11.25 23.49
N ALA A 42 0.00 -11.89 23.95
CA ALA A 42 1.13 -11.25 24.60
C ALA A 42 1.94 -10.38 23.63
N PHE A 43 2.07 -10.77 22.36
CA PHE A 43 2.66 -9.95 21.31
C PHE A 43 1.75 -8.76 20.93
N ILE A 44 0.43 -8.95 20.92
CA ILE A 44 -0.56 -7.89 20.78
C ILE A 44 -0.57 -6.99 22.02
N LEU A 45 -0.41 -7.52 23.23
CA LEU A 45 -0.30 -6.74 24.47
C LEU A 45 1.05 -6.01 24.59
N MET A 46 2.16 -6.57 24.13
CA MET A 46 3.42 -5.83 24.00
C MET A 46 3.34 -4.70 22.98
N MET A 47 2.49 -4.84 21.96
CA MET A 47 2.18 -3.77 20.99
C MET A 47 1.10 -2.80 21.49
N ALA A 48 0.35 -3.15 22.53
CA ALA A 48 -0.74 -2.37 23.11
C ALA A 48 -0.28 -1.42 24.25
N GLU A 49 0.98 -1.33 24.56
CA GLU A 49 1.48 -0.29 25.49
C GLU A 49 1.37 1.15 24.94
N VAL A 50 0.72 1.34 23.80
CA VAL A 50 0.53 2.69 23.23
C VAL A 50 -0.87 3.27 23.38
N PRO A 51 -1.93 2.62 23.88
CA PRO A 51 -3.15 3.37 24.09
C PRO A 51 -3.82 3.26 25.46
N LEU A 52 -3.16 2.83 26.53
CA LEU A 52 -3.80 2.92 27.86
C LEU A 52 -3.91 4.34 28.38
N THR A 53 -3.10 5.24 27.86
CA THR A 53 -3.18 6.69 28.16
C THR A 53 -4.37 7.38 27.49
N LEU A 54 -4.91 6.82 26.41
CA LEU A 54 -6.11 7.38 25.74
C LEU A 54 -7.43 7.04 26.46
N PHE A 55 -7.47 5.95 27.20
CA PHE A 55 -8.66 5.60 28.01
C PHE A 55 -8.74 6.45 29.29
N THR A 56 -7.60 6.80 29.87
CA THR A 56 -7.54 7.66 31.06
C THR A 56 -7.80 9.13 30.73
N GLU A 57 -7.40 9.61 29.55
CA GLU A 57 -7.73 10.98 29.12
C GLU A 57 -9.22 11.15 28.78
N ARG A 58 -9.87 10.13 28.22
CA ARG A 58 -11.30 10.20 27.93
C ARG A 58 -12.16 10.15 29.21
N GLN A 59 -11.74 9.42 30.23
CA GLN A 59 -12.39 9.47 31.55
C GLN A 59 -12.17 10.80 32.24
N ARG A 60 -10.98 11.40 32.16
CA ARG A 60 -10.72 12.74 32.71
C ARG A 60 -11.51 13.85 32.01
N HIS A 61 -11.74 13.76 30.71
CA HIS A 61 -12.58 14.71 29.98
C HIS A 61 -14.08 14.52 30.28
N VAL A 62 -14.54 13.33 30.55
CA VAL A 62 -15.93 13.06 30.97
C VAL A 62 -16.13 13.52 32.42
N GLU A 63 -15.20 13.30 33.33
CA GLU A 63 -15.25 13.81 34.71
C GLU A 63 -15.09 15.33 34.77
N ALA A 64 -14.29 15.94 33.91
CA ALA A 64 -14.16 17.40 33.80
C ALA A 64 -15.44 18.05 33.24
N ALA A 65 -16.09 17.40 32.27
CA ALA A 65 -17.37 17.87 31.73
C ALA A 65 -18.52 17.70 32.73
N ALA A 66 -18.53 16.62 33.51
CA ALA A 66 -19.49 16.40 34.59
C ALA A 66 -19.29 17.38 35.76
N LYS A 67 -18.07 17.78 36.05
CA LYS A 67 -17.77 18.76 37.09
C LYS A 67 -18.05 20.20 36.64
N ALA A 68 -17.90 20.53 35.36
CA ALA A 68 -18.28 21.84 34.82
C ALA A 68 -19.82 21.99 34.68
N ALA A 69 -20.57 20.90 34.61
CA ALA A 69 -22.03 20.92 34.62
C ALA A 69 -22.64 20.97 36.03
N ALA A 70 -21.88 20.71 37.07
CA ALA A 70 -22.31 20.77 38.48
C ALA A 70 -22.06 22.16 39.12
N ASP A 71 -21.23 23.01 38.51
CA ASP A 71 -20.88 24.32 39.06
C ASP A 71 -21.74 25.50 38.52
N SER A 72 -22.82 25.22 37.75
CA SER A 72 -23.64 26.29 37.15
C SER A 72 -25.11 26.33 37.59
N THR A 73 -25.44 25.79 38.77
CA THR A 73 -26.80 25.96 39.36
C THR A 73 -26.75 26.35 40.81
N ASP A 74 -26.48 27.62 41.05
CA ASP A 74 -26.92 28.32 42.26
C ASP A 74 -27.69 29.56 41.83
N VAL A 75 -29.03 29.47 41.76
CA VAL A 75 -29.94 30.57 41.98
C VAL A 75 -31.12 30.03 42.77
N ASP A 76 -31.19 30.58 43.95
CA ASP A 76 -32.14 30.54 45.02
C ASP A 76 -33.59 30.80 44.55
N THR A 77 -34.55 29.98 44.91
CA THR A 77 -35.92 30.37 45.22
C THR A 77 -36.65 29.28 46.01
N THR A 78 -36.98 29.62 47.20
CA THR A 78 -37.93 29.00 48.16
C THR A 78 -39.36 28.90 47.58
N ALA A 79 -39.98 27.68 47.65
CA ALA A 79 -41.40 27.45 47.95
C ALA A 79 -41.75 25.99 48.11
N THR A 80 -42.51 25.71 49.09
CA THR A 80 -42.98 24.50 49.79
C THR A 80 -43.74 23.47 48.91
N PRO A 81 -43.92 22.25 49.40
CA PRO A 81 -44.36 21.11 48.65
C PRO A 81 -45.85 20.83 48.69
N LEU A 82 -46.43 20.19 47.67
CA LEU A 82 -47.68 19.46 47.75
C LEU A 82 -47.70 18.21 46.84
N ASP A 83 -47.97 17.14 47.49
CA ASP A 83 -48.38 15.78 47.25
C ASP A 83 -48.84 15.26 45.84
N GLU A 84 -48.34 14.03 45.62
CA GLU A 84 -48.91 12.78 45.10
C GLU A 84 -49.14 12.53 43.59
N PRO A 85 -49.02 11.29 43.15
CA PRO A 85 -48.80 10.91 41.75
C PRO A 85 -50.09 10.45 41.04
N LEU A 86 -50.27 10.92 39.80
CA LEU A 86 -51.33 10.43 38.92
C LEU A 86 -50.80 9.43 37.90
N ILE A 87 -51.27 8.21 38.05
CA ILE A 87 -51.12 7.04 37.17
C ILE A 87 -51.85 7.33 35.85
N LEU A 88 -51.17 7.39 34.75
CA LEU A 88 -51.74 7.41 33.40
C LEU A 88 -51.94 5.97 32.87
N ARG A 89 -53.19 5.55 32.81
CA ARG A 89 -53.67 4.36 32.08
C ARG A 89 -53.70 4.65 30.58
N ARG A 90 -53.25 3.68 29.81
CA ARG A 90 -53.43 3.53 28.35
C ARG A 90 -54.90 3.40 28.01
N PRO A 91 -55.42 3.95 26.88
CA PRO A 91 -56.62 3.46 26.22
C PRO A 91 -56.29 2.61 24.99
N THR A 92 -57.01 1.51 24.88
CA THR A 92 -57.13 0.56 23.78
C THR A 92 -57.96 1.12 22.62
N PRO A 93 -57.83 0.62 21.39
CA PRO A 93 -58.45 1.17 20.21
C PRO A 93 -59.85 0.61 19.97
N GLY A 94 -60.76 1.45 19.48
CA GLY A 94 -62.08 1.04 19.04
C GLY A 94 -62.91 2.10 18.43
N GLN A 95 -63.27 1.91 17.16
CA GLN A 95 -64.43 2.33 16.43
C GLN A 95 -64.55 3.71 15.83
N VAL A 96 -64.61 3.66 14.51
CA VAL A 96 -65.17 4.52 13.47
C VAL A 96 -66.55 5.03 13.77
N PHE A 97 -66.75 6.34 13.62
CA PHE A 97 -68.01 6.94 13.17
C PHE A 97 -67.73 8.19 12.34
N LEU A 98 -68.17 8.14 11.10
CA LEU A 98 -68.41 9.23 10.22
C LEU A 98 -69.76 9.85 10.60
N PRO A 99 -69.95 11.14 10.49
CA PRO A 99 -71.17 11.65 9.95
C PRO A 99 -71.02 12.58 8.77
N ASP A 100 -72.09 12.53 8.03
CA ASP A 100 -72.37 13.06 6.71
C ASP A 100 -72.34 14.59 6.56
N SER A 101 -72.13 14.92 5.28
CA SER A 101 -72.43 16.14 4.57
C SER A 101 -73.49 17.06 5.15
N ILE A 102 -73.18 18.37 5.24
CA ILE A 102 -74.15 19.47 5.22
C ILE A 102 -73.70 20.50 4.15
N PRO A 103 -74.71 21.08 3.40
CA PRO A 103 -74.36 21.71 2.12
C PRO A 103 -73.99 23.20 2.27
N ALA A 104 -73.28 23.65 1.23
CA ALA A 104 -72.97 25.06 1.05
C ALA A 104 -74.22 25.87 0.80
N ASP A 105 -74.54 26.84 1.69
CA ASP A 105 -75.37 27.93 1.34
C ASP A 105 -74.62 29.25 1.42
N SER A 106 -74.84 29.96 0.36
CA SER A 106 -74.39 31.32 0.05
C SER A 106 -74.80 32.32 1.09
N VAL A 107 -73.84 32.96 1.73
CA VAL A 107 -74.14 34.27 2.36
C VAL A 107 -73.33 35.33 1.65
N SER A 108 -74.05 36.14 0.89
CA SER A 108 -73.56 37.32 0.18
C SER A 108 -72.95 38.34 1.16
N THR A 109 -71.71 38.65 0.91
CA THR A 109 -70.96 39.75 1.55
C THR A 109 -71.34 41.11 0.91
N ASP A 110 -72.57 41.56 1.13
CA ASP A 110 -72.94 42.87 0.66
C ASP A 110 -73.86 43.64 1.61
N SER A 111 -73.57 43.65 2.91
CA SER A 111 -74.26 44.58 3.79
C SER A 111 -73.49 44.87 5.10
N LEU A 112 -72.26 45.34 5.00
CA LEU A 112 -71.60 45.97 6.16
C LEU A 112 -70.75 47.18 5.75
N LEU A 113 -71.31 48.05 4.94
CA LEU A 113 -70.80 49.41 4.73
C LEU A 113 -71.98 50.38 4.79
N HIS A 114 -72.31 50.72 5.97
CA HIS A 114 -72.87 52.05 6.36
C HIS A 114 -73.60 51.97 7.72
N ILE A 115 -72.81 52.03 8.81
CA ILE A 115 -73.26 52.55 10.05
C ILE A 115 -72.33 53.67 10.42
N GLY A 116 -72.75 54.90 10.20
CA GLY A 116 -72.12 56.08 10.73
C GLY A 116 -72.13 56.02 12.23
N SER A 117 -70.88 55.91 12.82
CA SER A 117 -70.75 55.99 14.28
C SER A 117 -70.99 57.42 14.75
N THR A 118 -72.24 57.73 15.15
CA THR A 118 -72.45 58.74 16.14
C THR A 118 -72.12 58.15 17.49
N GLU A 119 -71.03 58.54 18.11
CA GLU A 119 -70.75 58.17 19.50
C GLU A 119 -71.89 58.64 20.36
N PRO A 120 -72.51 57.83 21.22
CA PRO A 120 -73.58 58.20 22.11
C PRO A 120 -73.04 59.23 23.09
N ASP A 121 -73.87 60.29 23.34
CA ASP A 121 -73.55 61.35 24.30
C ASP A 121 -73.44 60.81 25.71
N THR A 122 -72.23 60.70 26.20
CA THR A 122 -71.86 60.13 27.50
C THR A 122 -72.24 61.01 28.69
N THR A 123 -72.79 62.27 28.47
CA THR A 123 -73.18 63.21 29.53
C THR A 123 -74.54 62.94 30.12
N GLN A 124 -75.35 62.09 29.52
CA GLN A 124 -76.68 61.70 29.98
C GLN A 124 -76.77 60.25 30.47
N MET A 125 -75.69 59.50 30.59
CA MET A 125 -75.68 58.16 31.06
C MET A 125 -75.53 58.07 32.55
N ASP A 126 -76.30 57.21 33.15
CA ASP A 126 -76.18 56.77 34.56
C ASP A 126 -74.81 56.10 34.79
N SER A 127 -74.31 56.17 36.05
CA SER A 127 -73.02 55.65 36.44
C SER A 127 -72.83 54.19 36.09
N LEU A 128 -73.84 53.35 36.04
CA LEU A 128 -73.84 51.94 35.64
C LEU A 128 -73.82 51.82 34.12
N GLU A 129 -74.53 52.55 33.39
CA GLU A 129 -74.52 52.55 31.91
C GLU A 129 -73.20 53.07 31.36
N LEU A 130 -72.67 54.09 31.97
CA LEU A 130 -71.32 54.62 31.65
C LEU A 130 -70.27 53.57 31.90
N ALA A 131 -70.36 52.78 32.97
CA ALA A 131 -69.44 51.68 33.26
C ALA A 131 -69.55 50.55 32.22
N ILE A 132 -70.77 50.17 31.85
CA ILE A 132 -71.03 49.16 30.82
C ILE A 132 -70.54 49.65 29.43
N TYR A 133 -70.82 50.90 29.09
CA TYR A 133 -70.31 51.46 27.84
C TYR A 133 -68.79 51.46 27.74
N ARG A 134 -68.14 51.87 28.82
CA ARG A 134 -66.62 51.82 28.88
C ARG A 134 -66.12 50.43 28.85
N HIS A 135 -66.75 49.45 29.48
CA HIS A 135 -66.39 48.10 29.44
C HIS A 135 -66.54 47.51 28.05
N ASN A 136 -67.68 47.73 27.38
CA ASN A 136 -67.93 47.24 26.04
C ASN A 136 -66.97 47.91 25.02
N LYS A 137 -66.67 49.19 25.14
CA LYS A 137 -65.71 49.91 24.27
C LYS A 137 -64.31 49.36 24.47
N ALA A 138 -63.88 49.03 25.69
CA ALA A 138 -62.56 48.41 25.98
C ALA A 138 -62.51 47.03 25.43
N VAL A 139 -63.59 46.22 25.42
CA VAL A 139 -63.65 44.88 24.81
C VAL A 139 -63.56 44.97 23.29
N ASP A 140 -64.28 45.90 22.68
CA ASP A 140 -64.25 46.12 21.23
C ASP A 140 -62.89 46.63 20.75
N ASP A 141 -62.27 47.58 21.46
CA ASP A 141 -60.91 48.04 21.19
C ASP A 141 -59.83 46.88 21.34
N SER A 142 -60.05 46.02 22.35
CA SER A 142 -59.19 44.82 22.55
C SER A 142 -59.36 43.79 21.40
N LEU A 143 -60.61 43.56 20.96
CA LEU A 143 -60.85 42.64 19.82
C LEU A 143 -60.36 43.25 18.50
N LEU A 144 -60.45 44.58 18.31
CA LEU A 144 -59.87 45.25 17.16
C LEU A 144 -58.36 45.17 17.15
N GLN A 145 -57.66 45.35 18.31
CA GLN A 145 -56.25 45.20 18.44
C GLN A 145 -55.83 43.76 18.24
N ASP A 146 -56.59 42.78 18.71
CA ASP A 146 -56.25 41.34 18.51
C ASP A 146 -56.46 40.96 17.05
N SER A 147 -57.46 41.55 16.33
CA SER A 147 -57.62 41.33 14.89
C SER A 147 -56.54 42.00 14.05
N LEU A 148 -56.01 43.13 14.44
CA LEU A 148 -54.87 43.83 13.82
C LEU A 148 -53.56 43.11 14.11
N ASN A 149 -53.42 42.58 15.30
CA ASN A 149 -52.24 41.76 15.65
C ASN A 149 -52.22 40.39 14.92
N LYS A 150 -53.40 39.79 14.69
CA LYS A 150 -53.54 38.59 13.85
C LYS A 150 -53.22 38.90 12.39
N ARG A 151 -53.62 40.04 11.83
CA ARG A 151 -53.17 40.45 10.49
C ARG A 151 -51.68 40.72 10.36
N LYS A 152 -51.02 41.30 11.38
CA LYS A 152 -49.55 41.49 11.39
C LYS A 152 -48.75 40.19 11.49
N LYS A 153 -49.32 39.14 12.09
CA LYS A 153 -48.67 37.79 12.15
C LYS A 153 -48.76 37.01 10.83
N ASN A 154 -49.52 37.46 9.87
CA ASN A 154 -49.73 36.79 8.59
C ASN A 154 -48.85 37.32 7.45
N GLY A 155 -48.05 38.34 7.67
CA GLY A 155 -47.12 38.87 6.68
C GLY A 155 -45.90 38.00 6.44
N ILE A 156 -45.29 38.09 5.28
CA ILE A 156 -44.03 37.52 4.89
C ILE A 156 -42.93 38.22 5.69
N GLU A 157 -42.05 37.44 6.35
CA GLU A 157 -41.02 37.95 7.30
C GLU A 157 -39.85 38.71 6.63
N ALA A 158 -39.70 38.56 5.28
CA ALA A 158 -38.62 39.18 4.50
C ALA A 158 -39.18 39.66 3.13
N PRO A 159 -38.57 40.64 2.48
CA PRO A 159 -38.97 41.03 1.14
C PRO A 159 -38.73 39.89 0.14
N VAL A 160 -39.69 39.66 -0.74
CA VAL A 160 -39.58 38.78 -1.89
C VAL A 160 -39.13 39.61 -3.08
N THR A 161 -38.02 39.31 -3.66
CA THR A 161 -37.59 39.91 -4.92
C THR A 161 -37.97 39.01 -6.07
N TYR A 162 -38.50 39.57 -7.12
CA TYR A 162 -38.98 38.86 -8.30
C TYR A 162 -38.62 39.60 -9.58
N THR A 163 -38.26 38.85 -10.61
CA THR A 163 -37.98 39.36 -11.95
C THR A 163 -38.61 38.44 -12.99
N ALA A 164 -39.07 39.02 -14.10
CA ALA A 164 -39.56 38.28 -15.26
C ALA A 164 -39.08 38.99 -16.54
N ASN A 165 -38.72 38.23 -17.57
CA ASN A 165 -38.22 38.83 -18.80
C ASN A 165 -39.34 39.30 -19.73
N ASP A 166 -40.49 38.56 -19.77
CA ASP A 166 -41.56 38.89 -20.73
C ASP A 166 -42.60 39.80 -20.09
N SER A 167 -43.26 39.38 -19.03
CA SER A 167 -44.27 40.18 -18.36
C SER A 167 -44.48 39.81 -16.90
N LEU A 168 -44.89 40.79 -16.10
CA LEU A 168 -45.30 40.63 -14.74
C LEU A 168 -46.69 41.30 -14.57
N THR A 169 -47.64 40.52 -14.16
CA THR A 169 -49.02 41.01 -13.88
C THR A 169 -49.34 40.77 -12.41
N TYR A 170 -49.78 41.81 -11.74
CA TYR A 170 -50.21 41.70 -10.35
C TYR A 170 -51.70 42.13 -10.26
N ASP A 171 -52.55 41.24 -9.80
CA ASP A 171 -54.00 41.57 -9.53
C ASP A 171 -54.09 41.88 -8.04
N ALA A 172 -54.34 43.14 -7.79
CA ALA A 172 -54.47 43.66 -6.44
C ALA A 172 -55.75 43.22 -5.73
N THR A 173 -56.78 42.77 -6.47
CA THR A 173 -58.05 42.29 -5.90
C THR A 173 -57.95 40.89 -5.34
N THR A 174 -57.17 40.05 -6.02
CA THR A 174 -56.96 38.61 -5.64
C THR A 174 -55.61 38.35 -4.94
N GLY A 175 -54.72 39.35 -4.87
CA GLY A 175 -53.40 39.20 -4.30
C GLY A 175 -52.50 38.24 -5.08
N LEU A 176 -52.72 38.04 -6.37
CA LEU A 176 -52.08 37.12 -7.25
C LEU A 176 -51.07 37.82 -8.16
N ALA A 177 -49.87 37.31 -8.22
CA ALA A 177 -48.83 37.74 -9.14
C ALA A 177 -48.51 36.65 -10.16
N TYR A 178 -48.42 36.99 -11.43
CA TYR A 178 -48.10 36.15 -12.56
C TYR A 178 -46.81 36.66 -13.22
N LEU A 179 -45.84 35.81 -13.34
CA LEU A 179 -44.55 36.10 -13.94
C LEU A 179 -44.36 35.19 -15.14
N TYR A 180 -43.93 35.74 -16.27
CA TYR A 180 -43.72 35.03 -17.53
C TYR A 180 -42.37 35.34 -18.11
N GLY A 181 -41.72 34.30 -18.70
CA GLY A 181 -40.45 34.40 -19.38
C GLY A 181 -39.28 34.45 -18.40
N GLN A 182 -38.53 33.35 -18.27
CA GLN A 182 -37.35 33.22 -17.39
C GLN A 182 -37.52 33.91 -16.02
N SER A 183 -38.67 33.66 -15.42
CA SER A 183 -39.06 34.26 -14.15
C SER A 183 -38.15 33.78 -13.01
N HIS A 184 -37.81 34.69 -12.10
CA HIS A 184 -36.92 34.44 -10.98
C HIS A 184 -37.49 35.08 -9.71
N ILE A 185 -37.57 34.28 -8.64
CA ILE A 185 -37.99 34.70 -7.30
C ILE A 185 -36.93 34.34 -6.29
N THR A 186 -36.52 35.31 -5.48
CA THR A 186 -35.65 35.10 -4.33
C THR A 186 -36.32 35.50 -3.04
N TYR A 187 -36.23 34.66 -2.02
CA TYR A 187 -36.76 34.91 -0.68
C TYR A 187 -35.81 34.31 0.36
N GLN A 188 -35.16 35.13 1.16
CA GLN A 188 -34.13 34.71 2.13
C GLN A 188 -33.02 33.86 1.45
N ASN A 189 -32.89 32.56 1.77
CA ASN A 189 -31.96 31.63 1.18
C ASN A 189 -32.59 30.72 0.11
N MET A 190 -33.77 31.10 -0.39
CA MET A 190 -34.49 30.37 -1.44
C MET A 190 -34.35 31.10 -2.76
N ASP A 191 -34.15 30.39 -3.83
CA ASP A 191 -34.01 30.85 -5.19
C ASP A 191 -34.88 29.95 -6.08
N LEU A 192 -35.83 30.50 -6.80
CA LEU A 192 -36.70 29.78 -7.71
C LEU A 192 -36.64 30.41 -9.08
N GLN A 193 -36.29 29.66 -10.08
CA GLN A 193 -36.23 30.05 -11.48
C GLN A 193 -37.16 29.16 -12.29
N SER A 194 -37.98 29.71 -13.16
CA SER A 194 -38.87 28.98 -14.05
C SER A 194 -39.37 29.88 -15.20
N ASP A 195 -39.87 29.29 -16.26
CA ASP A 195 -40.46 30.06 -17.35
C ASP A 195 -41.76 30.76 -16.89
N ARG A 196 -42.60 30.06 -16.12
CA ARG A 196 -43.85 30.61 -15.59
C ARG A 196 -43.90 30.42 -14.09
N ILE A 197 -44.19 31.53 -13.36
CA ILE A 197 -44.37 31.48 -11.92
C ILE A 197 -45.66 32.20 -11.57
N PHE A 198 -46.49 31.55 -10.78
CA PHE A 198 -47.68 32.06 -10.21
C PHE A 198 -47.54 32.13 -8.68
N MET A 199 -47.75 33.29 -8.10
CA MET A 199 -47.56 33.52 -6.67
C MET A 199 -48.80 34.15 -6.04
N SER A 200 -49.30 33.56 -4.96
CA SER A 200 -50.27 34.14 -4.08
C SER A 200 -49.62 34.78 -2.87
N LEU A 201 -49.67 36.05 -2.71
CA LEU A 201 -49.07 36.78 -1.61
C LEU A 201 -49.80 36.50 -0.28
N ASP A 202 -51.12 36.39 -0.31
CA ASP A 202 -51.94 36.13 0.88
C ASP A 202 -51.71 34.75 1.47
N SER A 203 -51.66 33.73 0.64
CA SER A 203 -51.39 32.34 1.06
C SER A 203 -49.91 32.01 1.16
N SER A 204 -49.02 32.91 0.73
CA SER A 204 -47.56 32.70 0.63
C SER A 204 -47.20 31.48 -0.22
N LEU A 205 -48.04 31.18 -1.22
CA LEU A 205 -47.91 30.01 -2.08
C LEU A 205 -47.39 30.42 -3.45
N VAL A 206 -46.41 29.68 -3.94
CA VAL A 206 -45.82 29.81 -5.27
C VAL A 206 -46.01 28.51 -6.05
N HIS A 207 -46.47 28.65 -7.28
CA HIS A 207 -46.48 27.61 -8.29
C HIS A 207 -45.53 27.97 -9.42
N ALA A 208 -44.72 27.02 -9.86
CA ALA A 208 -43.79 27.18 -10.97
C ALA A 208 -43.96 26.04 -11.97
N THR A 209 -43.94 26.40 -13.26
CA THR A 209 -44.06 25.45 -14.36
C THR A 209 -43.18 25.86 -15.54
N GLY A 210 -42.59 24.88 -16.21
CA GLY A 210 -41.96 25.13 -17.50
C GLY A 210 -42.95 25.34 -18.62
N SER A 211 -42.47 25.64 -19.80
CA SER A 211 -43.25 25.78 -21.05
C SER A 211 -42.73 24.82 -22.11
N ARG A 212 -43.52 24.64 -23.17
CA ARG A 212 -43.12 23.85 -24.33
C ARG A 212 -42.92 24.75 -25.52
N ASP A 213 -41.85 24.52 -26.26
CA ASP A 213 -41.60 25.21 -27.51
C ASP A 213 -42.49 24.70 -28.66
N THR A 214 -42.43 25.35 -29.79
CA THR A 214 -43.20 24.97 -30.99
C THR A 214 -42.86 23.59 -31.54
N THR A 215 -41.72 23.04 -31.13
CA THR A 215 -41.25 21.66 -31.48
C THR A 215 -41.70 20.62 -30.45
N GLY A 216 -42.37 21.02 -29.37
CA GLY A 216 -42.82 20.15 -28.29
C GLY A 216 -41.76 19.84 -27.23
N LYS A 217 -40.60 20.47 -27.28
CA LYS A 217 -39.53 20.31 -26.29
C LYS A 217 -39.79 21.19 -25.07
N ASP A 218 -39.68 20.61 -23.88
CA ASP A 218 -39.83 21.35 -22.62
C ASP A 218 -38.63 22.29 -22.42
N PHE A 219 -38.89 23.50 -21.99
CA PHE A 219 -37.90 24.51 -21.61
C PHE A 219 -38.35 25.30 -20.39
N GLY A 220 -37.39 25.96 -19.72
CA GLY A 220 -37.67 26.80 -18.56
C GLY A 220 -38.27 26.03 -17.37
N LYS A 221 -37.92 24.75 -17.18
CA LYS A 221 -38.37 23.94 -16.05
C LYS A 221 -38.01 24.60 -14.72
N PRO A 222 -38.87 24.46 -13.70
CA PRO A 222 -38.59 24.99 -12.38
C PRO A 222 -37.31 24.46 -11.78
N VAL A 223 -36.40 25.35 -11.40
CA VAL A 223 -35.19 25.09 -10.65
C VAL A 223 -35.26 25.79 -9.32
N PHE A 224 -35.35 25.05 -8.25
CA PHE A 224 -35.46 25.56 -6.91
C PHE A 224 -34.21 25.28 -6.11
N LYS A 225 -33.62 26.32 -5.54
CA LYS A 225 -32.46 26.21 -4.66
C LYS A 225 -32.83 26.63 -3.25
N LEU A 226 -32.39 25.85 -2.28
CA LEU A 226 -32.56 26.15 -0.86
C LEU A 226 -31.26 25.84 -0.12
N GLY A 227 -30.48 26.86 0.15
CA GLY A 227 -29.11 26.67 0.69
C GLY A 227 -28.20 25.93 -0.32
N SER A 228 -27.71 24.74 0.05
CA SER A 228 -26.88 23.89 -0.82
C SER A 228 -27.67 22.98 -1.74
N ASP A 229 -28.94 22.77 -1.47
CA ASP A 229 -29.79 21.80 -2.18
C ASP A 229 -30.42 22.43 -3.41
N GLN A 230 -30.35 21.74 -4.53
CA GLN A 230 -30.96 22.12 -5.79
C GLN A 230 -31.95 21.06 -6.25
N TYR A 231 -33.14 21.49 -6.67
CA TYR A 231 -34.20 20.63 -7.16
C TYR A 231 -34.64 21.14 -8.53
N GLU A 232 -34.65 20.27 -9.50
CA GLU A 232 -35.21 20.50 -10.82
C GLU A 232 -36.48 19.68 -10.96
N SER A 233 -37.53 20.23 -11.59
CA SER A 233 -38.83 19.58 -11.63
C SER A 233 -39.65 20.05 -12.86
N ASP A 234 -40.68 19.30 -13.20
CA ASP A 234 -41.64 19.74 -14.23
C ASP A 234 -42.64 20.77 -13.69
N THR A 235 -43.13 20.54 -12.46
CA THR A 235 -44.00 21.49 -11.76
C THR A 235 -43.71 21.51 -10.28
N MET A 236 -43.85 22.67 -9.67
CA MET A 236 -43.57 22.86 -8.25
C MET A 236 -44.63 23.74 -7.63
N ALA A 237 -45.11 23.37 -6.44
CA ALA A 237 -45.86 24.23 -5.53
C ALA A 237 -45.12 24.31 -4.19
N PHE A 238 -44.84 25.52 -3.74
CA PHE A 238 -44.08 25.74 -2.51
C PHE A 238 -44.69 26.88 -1.69
N ASN A 239 -44.81 26.66 -0.38
CA ASN A 239 -45.34 27.68 0.54
C ASN A 239 -44.16 28.25 1.36
N PHE A 240 -43.85 29.51 1.17
CA PHE A 240 -42.72 30.21 1.80
C PHE A 240 -42.83 30.26 3.33
N LYS A 241 -44.05 30.39 3.86
CA LYS A 241 -44.30 30.51 5.31
C LYS A 241 -44.14 29.16 6.01
N THR A 242 -44.79 28.13 5.50
CA THR A 242 -44.80 26.81 6.10
C THR A 242 -43.57 25.97 5.71
N LYS A 243 -42.80 26.42 4.70
CA LYS A 243 -41.65 25.73 4.08
C LYS A 243 -42.01 24.35 3.54
N LYS A 244 -43.29 24.11 3.26
CA LYS A 244 -43.81 22.88 2.67
C LYS A 244 -43.95 23.02 1.17
N GLY A 245 -43.72 21.95 0.42
CA GLY A 245 -43.84 21.93 -1.03
C GLY A 245 -44.26 20.58 -1.57
N ILE A 246 -44.90 20.61 -2.76
CA ILE A 246 -45.19 19.46 -3.59
C ILE A 246 -44.45 19.68 -4.91
N ILE A 247 -43.72 18.68 -5.37
CA ILE A 247 -42.84 18.75 -6.54
C ILE A 247 -43.14 17.52 -7.38
N SER A 248 -43.44 17.72 -8.67
CA SER A 248 -43.64 16.63 -9.61
C SER A 248 -42.40 16.41 -10.48
N GLN A 249 -42.07 15.18 -10.81
CA GLN A 249 -40.91 14.81 -11.61
C GLN A 249 -39.59 15.45 -11.10
N VAL A 250 -39.36 15.31 -9.79
CA VAL A 250 -38.19 15.89 -9.17
C VAL A 250 -36.92 15.17 -9.57
N TYR A 251 -35.88 15.94 -9.86
CA TYR A 251 -34.52 15.51 -10.00
C TYR A 251 -33.65 16.28 -8.99
N THR A 252 -32.92 15.57 -8.15
CA THR A 252 -32.03 16.18 -7.17
C THR A 252 -30.78 15.35 -7.00
N GLN A 253 -29.66 16.02 -6.92
CA GLN A 253 -28.39 15.39 -6.56
C GLN A 253 -28.23 15.46 -5.04
N GLN A 254 -28.02 14.34 -4.41
CA GLN A 254 -27.72 14.21 -2.99
C GLN A 254 -26.35 13.57 -2.85
N GLU A 255 -25.32 14.39 -2.59
CA GLU A 255 -23.90 14.00 -2.54
C GLU A 255 -23.42 13.28 -3.83
N ASP A 256 -23.12 11.97 -3.75
CA ASP A 256 -22.65 11.19 -4.89
C ASP A 256 -23.79 10.46 -5.63
N GLY A 257 -25.05 10.65 -5.23
CA GLY A 257 -26.21 9.98 -5.81
C GLY A 257 -27.23 10.95 -6.41
N PHE A 258 -27.97 10.46 -7.40
CA PHE A 258 -29.07 11.15 -8.06
C PHE A 258 -30.37 10.49 -7.67
N LEU A 259 -31.32 11.31 -7.28
CA LEU A 259 -32.63 10.88 -6.85
C LEU A 259 -33.68 11.55 -7.75
N THR A 260 -34.48 10.74 -8.39
CA THR A 260 -35.63 11.19 -9.15
C THR A 260 -36.90 10.63 -8.54
N SER A 261 -38.04 11.31 -8.66
CA SER A 261 -39.31 10.75 -8.26
C SER A 261 -40.45 11.38 -9.05
N GLU A 262 -41.53 10.63 -9.22
CA GLU A 262 -42.73 11.07 -9.89
C GLU A 262 -43.43 12.16 -9.08
N LEU A 263 -43.59 11.94 -7.77
CA LEU A 263 -44.16 12.91 -6.86
C LEU A 263 -43.39 13.02 -5.56
N SER A 264 -43.06 14.23 -5.16
CA SER A 264 -42.33 14.50 -3.93
C SER A 264 -43.09 15.53 -3.10
N LYS A 265 -43.13 15.26 -1.77
CA LYS A 265 -43.66 16.20 -0.79
C LYS A 265 -42.57 16.59 0.19
N ARG A 266 -42.25 17.85 0.27
CA ARG A 266 -41.30 18.42 1.22
C ARG A 266 -42.00 18.85 2.49
N GLY A 267 -41.53 18.39 3.65
CA GLY A 267 -42.02 18.83 4.97
C GLY A 267 -41.35 20.13 5.43
N ALA A 268 -41.89 20.75 6.47
CA ALA A 268 -41.36 21.97 7.08
C ALA A 268 -39.92 21.78 7.65
N ASN A 269 -39.62 20.59 8.13
CA ASN A 269 -38.31 20.19 8.69
C ASN A 269 -37.27 19.84 7.62
N GLY A 270 -37.56 20.01 6.31
CA GLY A 270 -36.69 19.69 5.20
C GLY A 270 -36.73 18.22 4.75
N GLU A 271 -37.45 17.36 5.45
CA GLU A 271 -37.61 15.95 5.01
C GLU A 271 -38.44 15.87 3.73
N MET A 272 -38.08 14.97 2.83
CA MET A 272 -38.81 14.72 1.60
C MET A 272 -39.48 13.34 1.63
N TYR A 273 -40.70 13.27 1.19
CA TYR A 273 -41.45 12.03 1.02
C TYR A 273 -41.67 11.82 -0.48
N LEU A 274 -41.16 10.70 -0.99
CA LEU A 274 -41.14 10.37 -2.40
C LEU A 274 -42.11 9.23 -2.70
N GLN A 275 -42.75 9.32 -3.82
CA GLN A 275 -43.53 8.26 -4.42
C GLN A 275 -42.94 7.93 -5.80
N HIS A 276 -42.79 6.64 -6.10
CA HIS A 276 -42.14 6.11 -7.30
C HIS A 276 -40.76 6.77 -7.56
N GLY A 277 -39.92 6.68 -6.52
CA GLY A 277 -38.55 7.21 -6.58
C GLY A 277 -37.60 6.30 -7.35
N ARG A 278 -36.56 6.89 -7.95
CA ARG A 278 -35.42 6.17 -8.51
C ARG A 278 -34.17 6.74 -7.89
N TYR A 279 -33.35 5.90 -7.35
CA TYR A 279 -32.02 6.28 -6.83
C TYR A 279 -30.93 5.63 -7.67
N THR A 280 -30.00 6.42 -8.14
CA THR A 280 -28.84 5.96 -8.91
C THR A 280 -27.60 6.78 -8.53
N THR A 281 -26.42 6.23 -8.78
CA THR A 281 -25.14 6.94 -8.72
C THR A 281 -24.58 7.19 -10.13
N CYS A 282 -25.37 6.92 -11.15
CA CYS A 282 -25.06 7.21 -12.54
C CYS A 282 -25.52 8.65 -12.84
N ASP A 283 -24.65 9.49 -13.39
CA ASP A 283 -24.91 10.90 -13.72
C ASP A 283 -25.48 11.08 -15.14
N GLU A 284 -25.75 9.98 -15.84
CA GLU A 284 -26.42 10.00 -17.13
C GLU A 284 -27.91 10.34 -16.99
N PRO A 285 -28.51 11.09 -17.92
CA PRO A 285 -29.94 11.38 -17.93
C PRO A 285 -30.81 10.13 -17.97
N HIS A 286 -30.30 9.07 -18.61
CA HIS A 286 -30.85 7.73 -18.64
C HIS A 286 -29.87 6.77 -17.95
N PRO A 287 -30.02 6.55 -16.65
CA PRO A 287 -29.03 5.82 -15.88
C PRO A 287 -29.00 4.34 -16.24
N ASP A 288 -27.78 3.78 -16.36
CA ASP A 288 -27.56 2.36 -16.64
C ASP A 288 -28.17 1.44 -15.58
N PHE A 289 -28.33 1.93 -14.36
CA PHE A 289 -28.99 1.21 -13.28
C PHE A 289 -29.61 2.17 -12.28
N TYR A 290 -30.67 1.72 -11.64
CA TYR A 290 -31.29 2.44 -10.53
C TYR A 290 -32.03 1.49 -9.60
N LEU A 291 -32.15 1.91 -8.35
CA LEU A 291 -33.01 1.31 -7.37
C LEU A 291 -34.39 1.95 -7.47
N ALA A 292 -35.38 1.22 -7.92
CA ALA A 292 -36.77 1.65 -8.00
C ALA A 292 -37.40 1.55 -6.60
N LEU A 293 -37.81 2.70 -6.08
CA LEU A 293 -38.36 2.86 -4.72
C LEU A 293 -39.87 3.10 -4.82
N SER A 294 -40.68 2.25 -4.22
CA SER A 294 -42.14 2.49 -4.20
C SER A 294 -42.46 3.72 -3.41
N ARG A 295 -41.89 3.85 -2.22
CA ARG A 295 -42.01 5.01 -1.33
C ARG A 295 -40.70 5.21 -0.62
N ALA A 296 -40.28 6.45 -0.42
CA ALA A 296 -39.10 6.76 0.35
C ALA A 296 -39.27 8.03 1.18
N LYS A 297 -38.60 8.07 2.32
CA LYS A 297 -38.41 9.27 3.14
C LYS A 297 -36.94 9.64 3.08
N VAL A 298 -36.63 10.81 2.57
CA VAL A 298 -35.28 11.35 2.44
C VAL A 298 -35.08 12.37 3.55
N ARG A 299 -33.97 12.21 4.28
CA ARG A 299 -33.48 13.23 5.21
C ARG A 299 -32.20 13.80 4.61
N PRO A 300 -32.22 14.97 3.97
CA PRO A 300 -31.07 15.52 3.28
C PRO A 300 -29.82 15.56 4.15
N GLY A 301 -28.68 15.10 3.62
CA GLY A 301 -27.41 15.02 4.32
C GLY A 301 -27.32 13.93 5.41
N LYS A 302 -28.36 13.09 5.59
CA LYS A 302 -28.39 12.01 6.57
C LYS A 302 -28.57 10.65 5.93
N ASP A 303 -29.81 10.35 5.48
CA ASP A 303 -30.14 9.04 4.94
C ASP A 303 -31.43 9.06 4.10
N VAL A 304 -31.63 7.97 3.39
CA VAL A 304 -32.87 7.60 2.75
C VAL A 304 -33.41 6.33 3.39
N VAL A 305 -34.64 6.38 3.89
CA VAL A 305 -35.40 5.20 4.35
C VAL A 305 -36.46 4.90 3.30
N PHE A 306 -36.50 3.69 2.80
CA PHE A 306 -37.39 3.32 1.72
C PHE A 306 -38.18 2.04 2.05
N GLY A 307 -39.42 1.98 1.48
CA GLY A 307 -40.26 0.80 1.50
C GLY A 307 -39.85 -0.21 0.43
N PRO A 308 -40.81 -0.97 -0.14
CA PRO A 308 -40.44 -1.95 -1.17
C PRO A 308 -39.65 -1.33 -2.31
N ALA A 309 -38.51 -1.95 -2.61
CA ALA A 309 -37.61 -1.49 -3.65
C ALA A 309 -37.09 -2.68 -4.45
N TYR A 310 -36.79 -2.50 -5.73
CA TYR A 310 -36.15 -3.47 -6.60
C TYR A 310 -35.12 -2.78 -7.49
N LEU A 311 -34.12 -3.57 -7.87
CA LEU A 311 -33.03 -3.08 -8.71
C LEU A 311 -33.38 -3.25 -10.18
N VAL A 312 -33.12 -2.20 -10.97
CA VAL A 312 -33.26 -2.18 -12.43
C VAL A 312 -31.89 -1.93 -13.03
N VAL A 313 -31.48 -2.74 -14.01
CA VAL A 313 -30.21 -2.60 -14.74
C VAL A 313 -30.51 -2.64 -16.22
N ALA A 314 -30.08 -1.63 -16.98
CA ALA A 314 -30.36 -1.46 -18.40
C ALA A 314 -31.87 -1.64 -18.70
N ASP A 315 -32.72 -1.01 -17.90
CA ASP A 315 -34.21 -1.05 -17.92
C ASP A 315 -34.82 -2.45 -17.66
N VAL A 316 -34.03 -3.45 -17.31
CA VAL A 316 -34.51 -4.77 -16.95
C VAL A 316 -34.63 -4.87 -15.43
N PRO A 317 -35.85 -5.06 -14.87
CA PRO A 317 -36.00 -5.28 -13.46
C PRO A 317 -35.40 -6.63 -13.04
N LEU A 318 -34.51 -6.62 -12.08
CA LEU A 318 -33.93 -7.83 -11.53
C LEU A 318 -34.83 -8.43 -10.44
N PRO A 319 -34.84 -9.75 -10.26
CA PRO A 319 -35.65 -10.43 -9.24
C PRO A 319 -35.08 -10.23 -7.81
N LEU A 320 -34.42 -9.11 -7.60
CA LEU A 320 -33.87 -8.71 -6.30
C LEU A 320 -34.75 -7.60 -5.73
N ALA A 321 -35.68 -7.97 -4.86
CA ALA A 321 -36.56 -7.02 -4.17
C ALA A 321 -36.29 -7.03 -2.67
N VAL A 322 -36.30 -5.82 -2.09
CA VAL A 322 -36.11 -5.61 -0.66
C VAL A 322 -37.39 -5.01 -0.09
N PRO A 323 -38.02 -5.59 0.95
CA PRO A 323 -39.28 -5.10 1.49
C PRO A 323 -39.17 -3.70 2.10
N TYR A 324 -38.05 -3.41 2.74
CA TYR A 324 -37.66 -2.06 3.17
C TYR A 324 -36.14 -2.00 3.43
N GLY A 325 -35.60 -0.79 3.45
CA GLY A 325 -34.20 -0.59 3.73
C GLY A 325 -33.86 0.88 3.96
N PHE A 326 -32.62 1.13 4.22
CA PHE A 326 -32.09 2.50 4.29
C PHE A 326 -30.67 2.54 3.77
N PHE A 327 -30.26 3.70 3.27
CA PHE A 327 -28.85 3.98 2.98
C PHE A 327 -28.51 5.40 3.45
N PRO A 328 -27.34 5.59 4.09
CA PRO A 328 -26.91 6.89 4.56
C PRO A 328 -26.28 7.73 3.44
N PHE A 329 -26.50 9.03 3.47
CA PHE A 329 -25.77 10.02 2.67
C PHE A 329 -24.59 10.56 3.45
N THR A 330 -23.73 9.75 3.95
CA THR A 330 -22.59 10.25 4.74
C THR A 330 -21.32 10.12 3.95
N LYS A 331 -20.51 11.20 3.93
CA LYS A 331 -19.12 11.15 3.48
C LYS A 331 -18.24 10.30 4.41
N SER A 332 -18.75 9.93 5.57
CA SER A 332 -18.12 9.03 6.52
C SER A 332 -18.54 7.59 6.23
N TYR A 333 -17.60 6.67 6.31
CA TYR A 333 -17.87 5.25 6.21
C TYR A 333 -18.86 4.79 7.30
N SER A 334 -19.73 3.86 6.94
CA SER A 334 -20.72 3.29 7.85
C SER A 334 -20.61 1.77 7.90
N SER A 335 -21.07 1.18 9.01
CA SER A 335 -21.14 -0.27 9.15
C SER A 335 -22.27 -0.84 8.29
N GLY A 336 -22.10 -2.06 7.77
CA GLY A 336 -23.11 -2.70 6.95
C GLY A 336 -22.78 -4.12 6.55
N PHE A 337 -23.76 -4.80 5.96
CA PHE A 337 -23.62 -6.15 5.46
C PHE A 337 -22.82 -6.20 4.16
N ILE A 338 -21.94 -7.19 4.03
CA ILE A 338 -21.24 -7.55 2.81
C ILE A 338 -22.02 -8.68 2.17
N MET A 339 -22.54 -8.45 0.97
CA MET A 339 -23.35 -9.44 0.27
C MET A 339 -22.49 -10.65 -0.17
N PRO A 340 -22.93 -11.89 0.12
CA PRO A 340 -22.21 -13.07 -0.27
C PRO A 340 -22.30 -13.31 -1.77
N THR A 341 -21.28 -13.96 -2.33
CA THR A 341 -21.35 -14.60 -3.64
C THR A 341 -21.81 -16.01 -3.49
N TYR A 342 -22.63 -16.46 -4.40
CA TYR A 342 -23.12 -17.83 -4.46
C TYR A 342 -22.64 -18.55 -5.72
N GLY A 343 -22.57 -19.85 -5.67
CA GLY A 343 -22.16 -20.68 -6.78
C GLY A 343 -22.05 -22.14 -6.36
N ASP A 344 -21.49 -22.96 -7.21
CA ASP A 344 -21.27 -24.38 -6.96
C ASP A 344 -19.83 -24.78 -7.24
N GLU A 345 -19.39 -25.81 -6.56
CA GLU A 345 -18.10 -26.46 -6.76
C GLU A 345 -18.29 -27.98 -6.66
N THR A 346 -17.72 -28.71 -7.58
CA THR A 346 -17.87 -30.16 -7.69
C THR A 346 -17.45 -30.89 -6.42
N GLU A 347 -16.36 -30.47 -5.79
CA GLU A 347 -15.80 -31.16 -4.60
C GLU A 347 -16.54 -30.83 -3.30
N ARG A 348 -16.99 -29.57 -3.12
CA ARG A 348 -17.55 -29.05 -1.86
C ARG A 348 -19.04 -28.71 -1.95
N GLY A 349 -19.64 -28.77 -3.12
CA GLY A 349 -21.06 -28.47 -3.36
C GLY A 349 -21.38 -26.99 -3.51
N PHE A 350 -22.64 -26.63 -3.31
CA PHE A 350 -23.05 -25.22 -3.37
C PHE A 350 -22.41 -24.39 -2.27
N TYR A 351 -22.09 -23.14 -2.56
CA TYR A 351 -21.47 -22.26 -1.59
C TYR A 351 -22.12 -20.87 -1.51
N LEU A 352 -22.01 -20.30 -0.32
CA LEU A 352 -22.11 -18.86 -0.06
C LEU A 352 -20.76 -18.40 0.48
N ARG A 353 -20.11 -17.48 -0.22
CA ARG A 353 -18.75 -17.00 0.09
C ARG A 353 -18.69 -15.50 0.11
N ASP A 354 -17.62 -15.02 0.74
CA ASP A 354 -17.23 -13.60 0.76
C ASP A 354 -18.34 -12.70 1.35
N GLY A 355 -19.33 -13.30 2.06
CA GLY A 355 -20.37 -12.58 2.77
C GLY A 355 -20.00 -12.31 4.22
N GLY A 356 -20.58 -11.26 4.80
CA GLY A 356 -20.25 -10.95 6.17
C GLY A 356 -20.74 -9.59 6.65
N TYR A 357 -19.96 -8.99 7.53
CA TYR A 357 -20.30 -7.69 8.09
C TYR A 357 -19.06 -6.79 8.19
N TYR A 358 -19.22 -5.57 7.72
CA TYR A 358 -18.25 -4.50 7.84
C TYR A 358 -18.58 -3.63 9.05
N PHE A 359 -17.63 -3.48 9.96
CA PHE A 359 -17.71 -2.61 11.11
C PHE A 359 -16.86 -1.36 10.86
N ALA A 360 -17.49 -0.22 10.81
CA ALA A 360 -16.84 1.08 10.83
C ALA A 360 -16.53 1.45 12.29
N LEU A 361 -15.40 0.95 12.82
CA LEU A 361 -15.07 1.10 14.24
C LEU A 361 -14.70 2.53 14.61
N SER A 362 -13.91 3.18 13.76
CA SER A 362 -13.46 4.56 14.01
C SER A 362 -12.87 5.17 12.72
N ASP A 363 -12.58 6.46 12.74
CA ASP A 363 -11.93 7.16 11.62
C ASP A 363 -10.54 6.63 11.26
N ILE A 364 -9.95 5.80 12.12
CA ILE A 364 -8.60 5.27 11.94
C ILE A 364 -8.56 3.77 11.74
N MET A 365 -9.66 3.04 11.93
CA MET A 365 -9.68 1.59 11.89
C MET A 365 -11.05 1.04 11.46
N ASP A 366 -11.04 0.07 10.56
CA ASP A 366 -12.20 -0.74 10.17
C ASP A 366 -12.03 -2.20 10.63
N LEU A 367 -13.10 -2.98 10.52
CA LEU A 367 -13.07 -4.43 10.73
C LEU A 367 -14.06 -5.09 9.78
N LYS A 368 -13.63 -6.14 9.09
CA LYS A 368 -14.44 -7.00 8.24
C LYS A 368 -14.45 -8.40 8.81
N LEU A 369 -15.62 -8.92 9.05
CA LEU A 369 -15.84 -10.35 9.33
C LEU A 369 -16.47 -10.97 8.10
N ILE A 370 -15.76 -11.87 7.45
CA ILE A 370 -16.19 -12.51 6.20
C ILE A 370 -16.26 -14.00 6.44
N GLY A 371 -17.36 -14.62 6.03
CA GLY A 371 -17.58 -16.04 6.15
C GLY A 371 -17.76 -16.73 4.80
N GLU A 372 -17.51 -18.01 4.77
CA GLU A 372 -17.85 -18.89 3.67
C GLU A 372 -18.38 -20.23 4.21
N ILE A 373 -19.38 -20.74 3.53
CA ILE A 373 -19.99 -22.05 3.86
C ILE A 373 -20.28 -22.82 2.59
N TYR A 374 -20.18 -24.13 2.70
CA TYR A 374 -20.41 -25.07 1.60
C TYR A 374 -21.33 -26.19 2.05
N THR A 375 -22.16 -26.71 1.15
CA THR A 375 -23.19 -27.71 1.50
C THR A 375 -22.61 -29.04 1.98
N LYS A 376 -21.39 -29.43 1.57
CA LYS A 376 -20.73 -30.66 2.05
C LYS A 376 -19.98 -30.48 3.39
N GLY A 377 -20.17 -29.35 4.09
CA GLY A 377 -19.65 -29.15 5.43
C GLY A 377 -18.31 -28.40 5.52
N SER A 378 -17.75 -27.91 4.42
CA SER A 378 -16.62 -26.97 4.44
C SER A 378 -17.11 -25.59 4.90
N TRP A 379 -16.28 -24.90 5.66
CA TRP A 379 -16.54 -23.54 6.09
C TRP A 379 -15.25 -22.77 6.31
N GLY A 380 -15.34 -21.45 6.22
CA GLY A 380 -14.23 -20.55 6.48
C GLY A 380 -14.66 -19.28 7.18
N LEU A 381 -13.74 -18.71 7.92
CA LEU A 381 -13.89 -17.41 8.57
C LEU A 381 -12.66 -16.57 8.29
N GLN A 382 -12.87 -15.34 7.87
CA GLN A 382 -11.81 -14.36 7.66
C GLN A 382 -12.11 -13.10 8.44
N VAL A 383 -11.11 -12.62 9.12
CA VAL A 383 -11.07 -11.33 9.81
C VAL A 383 -10.09 -10.44 9.08
N ALA A 384 -10.53 -9.29 8.62
CA ALA A 384 -9.67 -8.31 7.98
C ALA A 384 -9.88 -6.92 8.58
N THR A 385 -8.82 -6.20 8.80
CA THR A 385 -8.86 -4.84 9.32
C THR A 385 -7.82 -3.99 8.62
N ASN A 386 -8.19 -2.77 8.29
CA ASN A 386 -7.26 -1.75 7.86
C ASN A 386 -7.24 -0.64 8.91
N TYR A 387 -6.07 -0.14 9.20
CA TYR A 387 -5.92 0.95 10.15
C TYR A 387 -4.92 1.98 9.61
N ARG A 388 -5.25 3.26 9.82
CA ARG A 388 -4.42 4.36 9.35
C ARG A 388 -4.60 5.58 10.23
N LYS A 389 -3.51 6.07 10.78
CA LYS A 389 -3.46 7.38 11.43
C LYS A 389 -2.49 8.27 10.68
N ARG A 390 -3.01 9.32 10.04
CA ARG A 390 -2.23 10.22 9.20
C ARG A 390 -0.99 10.73 9.94
N TYR A 391 0.17 10.69 9.28
CA TYR A 391 1.49 11.04 9.81
C TYR A 391 1.98 10.21 11.01
N LYS A 392 1.32 9.10 11.36
CA LYS A 392 1.76 8.22 12.43
C LYS A 392 2.02 6.81 11.95
N TYR A 393 1.02 6.12 11.45
CA TYR A 393 1.13 4.74 10.98
C TYR A 393 0.01 4.36 10.02
N SER A 394 0.27 3.32 9.25
CA SER A 394 -0.74 2.64 8.43
C SER A 394 -0.46 1.15 8.42
N GLY A 395 -1.50 0.36 8.26
CA GLY A 395 -1.36 -1.08 8.15
C GLY A 395 -2.66 -1.78 7.83
N SER A 396 -2.53 -3.08 7.58
CA SER A 396 -3.63 -4.01 7.38
C SER A 396 -3.33 -5.32 8.06
N PHE A 397 -4.33 -5.95 8.59
CA PHE A 397 -4.24 -7.28 9.18
C PHE A 397 -5.34 -8.15 8.59
N LEU A 398 -4.99 -9.38 8.22
CA LEU A 398 -5.91 -10.38 7.72
C LEU A 398 -5.55 -11.71 8.38
N ALA A 399 -6.55 -12.35 8.99
CA ALA A 399 -6.46 -13.71 9.46
C ALA A 399 -7.60 -14.52 8.84
N SER A 400 -7.29 -15.63 8.23
CA SER A 400 -8.25 -16.53 7.59
C SER A 400 -8.04 -17.95 8.09
N TYR A 401 -9.14 -18.59 8.39
CA TYR A 401 -9.19 -19.98 8.84
C TYR A 401 -10.17 -20.74 7.96
N LEU A 402 -9.72 -21.84 7.37
CA LEU A 402 -10.50 -22.70 6.49
C LEU A 402 -10.56 -24.10 7.07
N ASN A 403 -11.75 -24.67 7.15
CA ASN A 403 -11.97 -26.08 7.39
C ASN A 403 -12.57 -26.69 6.11
N THR A 404 -11.73 -27.37 5.36
CA THR A 404 -12.11 -27.96 4.07
C THR A 404 -12.47 -29.41 4.27
N VAL A 405 -13.66 -29.78 3.82
CA VAL A 405 -14.18 -31.14 3.79
C VAL A 405 -14.43 -31.51 2.33
N THR A 406 -13.81 -32.57 1.85
CA THR A 406 -14.00 -33.11 0.49
C THR A 406 -14.38 -34.57 0.59
N GLY A 407 -15.07 -35.09 -0.45
CA GLY A 407 -15.61 -36.43 -0.43
C GLY A 407 -16.89 -36.57 0.41
N GLU A 408 -17.41 -37.75 0.50
CA GLU A 408 -18.60 -38.06 1.28
C GLU A 408 -18.22 -38.77 2.59
N LYS A 409 -18.93 -38.43 3.68
CA LYS A 409 -18.66 -39.01 5.00
C LYS A 409 -18.83 -40.52 4.92
N ASN A 410 -17.84 -41.28 5.43
CA ASN A 410 -17.73 -42.74 5.39
C ASN A 410 -17.29 -43.33 4.03
N MET A 411 -16.90 -42.52 3.05
CA MET A 411 -16.27 -43.00 1.82
C MET A 411 -14.74 -42.86 1.90
N PRO A 412 -13.95 -43.64 1.13
CA PRO A 412 -12.48 -43.56 1.16
C PRO A 412 -11.88 -42.22 0.71
N ASP A 413 -12.65 -41.45 -0.03
CA ASP A 413 -12.29 -40.12 -0.54
C ASP A 413 -12.56 -38.99 0.47
N TYR A 414 -13.14 -39.32 1.64
CA TYR A 414 -13.42 -38.33 2.70
C TYR A 414 -12.15 -37.78 3.27
N THR A 415 -11.93 -36.48 3.13
CA THR A 415 -10.82 -35.78 3.78
C THR A 415 -11.33 -34.54 4.52
N LYS A 416 -10.72 -34.29 5.66
CA LYS A 416 -10.95 -33.08 6.44
C LYS A 416 -9.63 -32.42 6.74
N GLN A 417 -9.43 -31.21 6.22
CA GLN A 417 -8.18 -30.47 6.37
C GLN A 417 -8.43 -29.06 6.88
N THR A 418 -7.63 -28.67 7.84
CA THR A 418 -7.64 -27.33 8.42
C THR A 418 -6.49 -26.52 7.87
N SER A 419 -6.77 -25.32 7.42
CA SER A 419 -5.76 -24.40 6.85
C SER A 419 -5.95 -23.01 7.42
N PHE A 420 -4.87 -22.29 7.62
CA PHE A 420 -4.95 -20.89 8.03
C PHE A 420 -3.91 -20.02 7.34
N LYS A 421 -4.22 -18.73 7.29
CA LYS A 421 -3.35 -17.70 6.71
C LYS A 421 -3.42 -16.46 7.59
N VAL A 422 -2.26 -15.88 7.85
CA VAL A 422 -2.11 -14.61 8.56
C VAL A 422 -1.27 -13.68 7.72
N GLN A 423 -1.82 -12.53 7.42
CA GLN A 423 -1.10 -11.44 6.76
C GLN A 423 -1.18 -10.20 7.63
N TRP A 424 -0.05 -9.59 7.87
CA TRP A 424 0.01 -8.33 8.59
C TRP A 424 1.02 -7.41 7.94
N SER A 425 0.54 -6.26 7.54
CA SER A 425 1.36 -5.18 7.03
C SER A 425 1.25 -3.99 7.98
N HIS A 426 2.37 -3.52 8.47
CA HIS A 426 2.43 -2.33 9.31
C HIS A 426 3.59 -1.46 8.88
N ARG A 427 3.33 -0.17 8.75
CA ARG A 427 4.37 0.81 8.45
C ARG A 427 4.14 2.05 9.33
N GLN A 428 5.10 2.35 10.14
CA GLN A 428 5.16 3.61 10.87
C GLN A 428 5.65 4.72 9.93
N ASP A 429 5.02 5.89 10.00
CA ASP A 429 5.46 7.08 9.25
C ASP A 429 6.70 7.67 9.92
N SER A 430 7.71 8.04 9.13
CA SER A 430 8.94 8.67 9.62
C SER A 430 8.70 9.99 10.37
N LYS A 431 7.58 10.67 10.09
CA LYS A 431 7.16 11.88 10.81
C LYS A 431 6.63 11.60 12.22
N ALA A 432 6.24 10.36 12.52
CA ALA A 432 5.73 9.98 13.85
C ALA A 432 6.83 9.99 14.90
N ASN A 433 7.97 9.42 14.55
CA ASN A 433 9.17 9.42 15.37
C ASN A 433 10.39 9.28 14.44
N PRO A 434 11.22 10.32 14.30
CA PRO A 434 12.39 10.27 13.43
C PRO A 434 13.49 9.34 13.94
N TYR A 435 13.44 8.96 15.20
CA TYR A 435 14.48 8.13 15.84
C TYR A 435 14.09 6.67 15.99
N SER A 436 12.81 6.33 15.92
CA SER A 436 12.32 4.95 16.06
C SER A 436 11.32 4.61 14.99
N GLN A 437 11.50 3.48 14.33
CA GLN A 437 10.64 3.01 13.25
C GLN A 437 10.28 1.55 13.45
N LEU A 438 9.00 1.25 13.34
CA LEU A 438 8.44 -0.09 13.32
C LEU A 438 7.87 -0.38 11.93
N SER A 439 8.23 -1.53 11.37
CA SER A 439 7.63 -2.05 10.14
C SER A 439 7.40 -3.55 10.25
N ALA A 440 6.30 -4.03 9.68
CA ALA A 440 5.96 -5.43 9.63
C ALA A 440 5.40 -5.79 8.25
N SER A 441 5.84 -6.92 7.75
CA SER A 441 5.34 -7.55 6.54
C SER A 441 5.26 -9.05 6.79
N VAL A 442 4.17 -9.49 7.39
CA VAL A 442 3.94 -10.90 7.73
C VAL A 442 3.04 -11.51 6.66
N ASN A 443 3.47 -12.62 6.11
CA ASN A 443 2.71 -13.44 5.15
C ASN A 443 2.95 -14.91 5.48
N PHE A 444 2.22 -15.39 6.47
CA PHE A 444 2.28 -16.76 6.95
C PHE A 444 1.03 -17.52 6.54
N ALA A 445 1.18 -18.72 6.01
CA ALA A 445 0.05 -19.60 5.74
C ALA A 445 0.48 -21.07 5.85
N THR A 446 -0.44 -21.94 6.20
CA THR A 446 -0.22 -23.38 6.06
C THR A 446 -0.02 -23.75 4.58
N SER A 447 0.78 -24.76 4.30
CA SER A 447 1.06 -25.26 2.94
C SER A 447 -0.21 -25.63 2.18
N SER A 448 -1.22 -26.09 2.91
CA SER A 448 -2.55 -26.47 2.39
C SER A 448 -3.50 -25.32 2.11
N TYR A 449 -3.16 -24.08 2.52
CA TYR A 449 -4.12 -22.96 2.44
C TYR A 449 -4.48 -22.57 1.00
N GLU A 450 -3.48 -22.38 0.13
CA GLU A 450 -3.76 -21.93 -1.23
C GLU A 450 -4.51 -22.96 -2.08
N PRO A 451 -4.18 -24.26 -2.00
CA PRO A 451 -4.98 -25.30 -2.65
C PRO A 451 -6.43 -25.36 -2.13
N ASN A 452 -6.66 -25.09 -0.86
CA ASN A 452 -7.98 -25.15 -0.23
C ASN A 452 -8.81 -23.86 -0.39
N ASN A 453 -8.15 -22.73 -0.64
CA ASN A 453 -8.86 -21.47 -0.86
C ASN A 453 -9.29 -21.33 -2.32
N LEU A 454 -10.60 -21.27 -2.55
CA LEU A 454 -11.15 -21.20 -3.89
C LEU A 454 -10.68 -20.00 -4.71
N SER A 455 -10.47 -18.86 -4.06
CA SER A 455 -9.96 -17.65 -4.73
C SER A 455 -8.50 -17.81 -5.17
N SER A 456 -7.70 -18.51 -4.38
CA SER A 456 -6.29 -18.77 -4.67
C SER A 456 -6.10 -19.88 -5.69
N ARG A 457 -6.97 -20.87 -5.68
CA ARG A 457 -6.92 -22.05 -6.59
C ARG A 457 -6.93 -21.66 -8.06
N TYR A 458 -7.62 -20.58 -8.41
CA TYR A 458 -7.67 -20.05 -9.78
C TYR A 458 -6.69 -18.89 -10.03
N ASN A 459 -5.80 -18.63 -9.08
CA ASN A 459 -4.73 -17.65 -9.21
C ASN A 459 -3.39 -18.38 -9.41
N PRO A 460 -2.86 -18.45 -10.62
CA PRO A 460 -1.60 -19.15 -10.90
C PRO A 460 -0.43 -18.60 -10.08
N GLN A 461 -0.39 -17.29 -9.82
CA GLN A 461 0.66 -16.68 -9.00
C GLN A 461 0.61 -17.17 -7.56
N ALA A 462 -0.58 -17.26 -6.96
CA ALA A 462 -0.74 -17.78 -5.61
C ALA A 462 -0.37 -19.26 -5.52
N MET A 463 -0.77 -20.05 -6.53
CA MET A 463 -0.50 -21.50 -6.60
C MET A 463 0.96 -21.84 -6.89
N THR A 464 1.66 -21.00 -7.63
CA THR A 464 3.09 -21.24 -7.97
C THR A 464 4.05 -20.61 -6.96
N GLN A 465 3.55 -19.86 -5.98
CA GLN A 465 4.39 -19.27 -4.93
C GLN A 465 5.01 -20.37 -4.07
N SER A 466 6.28 -20.67 -4.34
CA SER A 466 7.01 -21.72 -3.63
C SER A 466 7.58 -21.27 -2.28
N THR A 467 7.76 -19.98 -2.09
CA THR A 467 8.35 -19.40 -0.87
C THR A 467 7.54 -18.24 -0.36
N ARG A 468 7.41 -18.14 0.96
CA ARG A 468 6.81 -17.00 1.66
C ARG A 468 7.79 -16.43 2.64
N THR A 469 7.87 -15.12 2.68
CA THR A 469 8.74 -14.41 3.62
C THR A 469 7.90 -13.52 4.52
N SER A 470 8.25 -13.53 5.80
CA SER A 470 7.66 -12.64 6.80
C SER A 470 8.77 -11.93 7.54
N SER A 471 8.62 -10.65 7.74
CA SER A 471 9.57 -9.86 8.53
C SER A 471 8.85 -8.86 9.41
N VAL A 472 9.34 -8.72 10.62
CA VAL A 472 8.97 -7.64 11.54
C VAL A 472 10.26 -6.98 11.96
N SER A 473 10.38 -5.68 11.77
CA SER A 473 11.58 -4.93 12.12
C SER A 473 11.23 -3.71 12.96
N TRP A 474 11.94 -3.58 14.03
CA TRP A 474 11.96 -2.39 14.85
C TRP A 474 13.37 -1.84 14.90
N SER A 475 13.53 -0.55 14.67
CA SER A 475 14.82 0.12 14.74
C SER A 475 14.72 1.42 15.52
N THR A 476 15.75 1.72 16.29
CA THR A 476 15.85 2.99 16.99
C THR A 476 17.28 3.53 16.92
N THR A 477 17.41 4.84 16.83
CA THR A 477 18.69 5.53 16.71
C THR A 477 18.88 6.49 17.88
N PHE A 478 20.00 6.33 18.57
CA PHE A 478 20.44 7.19 19.67
C PHE A 478 21.49 8.18 19.14
N SER A 479 21.03 9.31 18.65
CA SER A 479 21.90 10.29 17.96
C SER A 479 23.00 10.86 18.87
N SER A 480 22.79 10.91 20.18
CA SER A 480 23.77 11.43 21.15
C SER A 480 25.07 10.62 21.19
N ILE A 481 24.97 9.32 20.94
CA ILE A 481 26.13 8.39 20.95
C ILE A 481 26.40 7.75 19.58
N GLY A 482 25.65 8.15 18.56
CA GLY A 482 25.77 7.59 17.21
C GLY A 482 25.47 6.08 17.14
N MET A 483 24.58 5.58 18.02
CA MET A 483 24.20 4.18 18.11
C MET A 483 22.86 3.94 17.45
N SER A 484 22.76 2.89 16.67
CA SER A 484 21.49 2.34 16.17
C SER A 484 21.30 0.92 16.74
N LEU A 485 20.08 0.67 17.18
CA LEU A 485 19.62 -0.63 17.64
C LEU A 485 18.50 -1.07 16.74
N SER A 486 18.59 -2.27 16.16
CA SER A 486 17.50 -2.88 15.42
C SER A 486 17.22 -4.27 15.92
N SER A 487 15.96 -4.63 15.99
CA SER A 487 15.51 -5.99 16.28
C SER A 487 14.61 -6.44 15.13
N THR A 488 14.96 -7.57 14.54
CA THR A 488 14.21 -8.15 13.42
C THR A 488 13.77 -9.57 13.75
N MET A 489 12.61 -9.91 13.25
CA MET A 489 12.14 -11.27 13.13
C MET A 489 12.02 -11.57 11.64
N ASN A 490 12.62 -12.65 11.17
CA ASN A 490 12.47 -13.11 9.81
C ASN A 490 11.97 -14.55 9.82
N LEU A 491 11.01 -14.84 8.95
CA LEU A 491 10.48 -16.18 8.77
C LEU A 491 10.36 -16.43 7.27
N ASN A 492 11.01 -17.50 6.81
CA ASN A 492 10.94 -17.97 5.44
C ASN A 492 10.30 -19.36 5.43
N GLN A 493 9.22 -19.49 4.69
CA GLN A 493 8.54 -20.77 4.49
C GLN A 493 8.78 -21.25 3.06
N ASN A 494 9.17 -22.50 2.91
CA ASN A 494 9.16 -23.19 1.63
C ASN A 494 7.91 -24.08 1.57
N MET A 495 7.02 -23.73 0.66
CA MET A 495 5.70 -24.39 0.53
C MET A 495 5.78 -25.77 -0.11
N ARG A 496 6.88 -26.11 -0.80
CA ARG A 496 7.05 -27.40 -1.47
C ARG A 496 7.41 -28.52 -0.51
N ASP A 497 8.36 -28.26 0.36
CA ASP A 497 8.91 -29.22 1.33
C ASP A 497 8.47 -28.94 2.77
N THR A 498 7.59 -27.97 2.97
CA THR A 498 7.07 -27.54 4.27
C THR A 498 8.14 -27.12 5.28
N SER A 499 9.32 -26.74 4.79
CA SER A 499 10.40 -26.27 5.66
C SER A 499 10.22 -24.80 6.05
N ILE A 500 10.57 -24.50 7.28
CA ILE A 500 10.54 -23.15 7.85
C ILE A 500 11.91 -22.81 8.40
N SER A 501 12.43 -21.68 7.93
CA SER A 501 13.59 -21.03 8.52
C SER A 501 13.16 -19.78 9.23
N MET A 502 13.42 -19.70 10.54
CA MET A 502 13.02 -18.57 11.37
C MET A 502 14.20 -18.03 12.15
N THR A 503 14.33 -16.71 12.20
CA THR A 503 15.23 -15.99 13.11
C THR A 503 14.42 -15.10 14.03
N LEU A 504 14.60 -15.27 15.34
CA LEU A 504 13.85 -14.50 16.36
C LEU A 504 14.51 -14.60 17.74
N PRO A 505 14.91 -13.49 18.36
CA PRO A 505 15.18 -12.20 17.74
C PRO A 505 16.49 -12.19 16.96
N ASP A 506 16.62 -11.29 16.01
CA ASP A 506 17.88 -10.89 15.42
C ASP A 506 18.11 -9.42 15.80
N ILE A 507 18.94 -9.22 16.82
CA ILE A 507 19.21 -7.90 17.40
C ILE A 507 20.55 -7.41 16.86
N ASN A 508 20.55 -6.29 16.18
CA ASN A 508 21.74 -5.62 15.69
C ASN A 508 21.95 -4.31 16.43
N ILE A 509 23.14 -4.17 17.00
CA ILE A 509 23.62 -2.96 17.67
C ILE A 509 24.75 -2.41 16.81
N SER A 510 24.61 -1.20 16.30
CA SER A 510 25.63 -0.55 15.48
C SER A 510 25.99 0.79 16.06
N ILE A 511 27.28 1.00 16.29
CA ILE A 511 27.83 2.30 16.64
C ILE A 511 28.53 2.83 15.40
N SER A 512 28.05 3.97 14.92
CA SER A 512 28.60 4.64 13.75
C SER A 512 30.08 5.00 13.97
N ARG A 513 30.79 5.22 12.87
CA ARG A 513 32.21 5.56 12.90
C ARG A 513 32.51 6.70 13.85
N PHE A 514 33.41 6.48 14.79
CA PHE A 514 33.94 7.47 15.72
C PHE A 514 35.47 7.45 15.74
N TYR A 515 36.05 8.52 16.23
CA TYR A 515 37.50 8.69 16.30
C TYR A 515 37.95 8.74 17.76
N PRO A 516 38.33 7.61 18.37
CA PRO A 516 38.58 7.53 19.81
C PRO A 516 39.74 8.39 20.28
N PHE A 517 40.71 8.64 19.41
CA PHE A 517 41.92 9.38 19.73
C PHE A 517 41.91 10.84 19.26
N LYS A 518 40.78 11.31 18.73
CA LYS A 518 40.64 12.66 18.22
C LYS A 518 40.49 13.66 19.38
N ARG A 519 41.35 14.67 19.38
CA ARG A 519 41.31 15.75 20.41
C ARG A 519 40.01 16.53 20.28
N LYS A 520 39.41 16.90 21.46
CA LYS A 520 38.15 17.72 21.48
C LYS A 520 38.39 19.14 20.95
N LYS A 521 39.59 19.70 21.13
CA LYS A 521 40.02 20.99 20.59
C LYS A 521 41.22 20.77 19.69
N MET A 522 41.06 20.99 18.39
CA MET A 522 42.15 20.88 17.42
C MET A 522 43.03 22.14 17.46
N VAL A 523 44.28 21.95 17.87
CA VAL A 523 45.34 22.97 17.77
C VAL A 523 46.48 22.39 16.92
N GLY A 524 46.76 23.00 15.79
CA GLY A 524 47.78 22.55 14.84
C GLY A 524 47.26 21.44 13.90
N LYS A 525 48.16 20.79 13.17
CA LYS A 525 47.87 19.69 12.21
C LYS A 525 47.35 18.44 12.96
N GLU A 526 46.43 17.72 12.32
CA GLU A 526 45.88 16.45 12.79
C GLU A 526 46.99 15.40 12.82
N ARG A 527 47.13 14.71 13.96
CA ARG A 527 48.15 13.67 14.17
C ARG A 527 47.68 12.35 13.52
N TRP A 528 48.61 11.45 13.20
CA TRP A 528 48.28 10.21 12.48
C TRP A 528 47.30 9.31 13.25
N TYR A 529 47.41 9.22 14.58
CA TYR A 529 46.50 8.41 15.41
C TYR A 529 45.09 9.05 15.56
N GLU A 530 44.94 10.34 15.32
CA GLU A 530 43.64 11.03 15.32
C GLU A 530 42.80 10.69 14.09
N LYS A 531 43.44 10.18 13.03
CA LYS A 531 42.83 9.67 11.81
C LYS A 531 42.35 8.22 11.96
N LEU A 532 42.65 7.56 13.07
CA LEU A 532 42.13 6.21 13.36
C LEU A 532 40.68 6.27 13.74
N SER A 533 39.86 5.59 13.02
CA SER A 533 38.43 5.50 13.27
C SER A 533 38.07 4.08 13.68
N MET A 534 37.09 3.94 14.52
CA MET A 534 36.48 2.70 14.94
C MET A 534 34.98 2.74 14.68
N SER A 535 34.41 1.59 14.44
CA SER A 535 32.97 1.38 14.53
C SER A 535 32.74 0.05 15.24
N TYR A 536 31.53 -0.20 15.66
CA TYR A 536 31.17 -1.43 16.32
C TYR A 536 29.85 -1.93 15.78
N THR A 537 29.77 -3.21 15.52
CA THR A 537 28.54 -3.92 15.19
C THR A 537 28.44 -5.17 16.05
N GLY A 538 27.39 -5.24 16.88
CA GLY A 538 27.03 -6.42 17.64
C GLY A 538 25.77 -7.03 17.08
N GLN A 539 25.73 -8.35 16.93
CA GLN A 539 24.56 -9.09 16.49
C GLN A 539 24.30 -10.22 17.48
N ILE A 540 23.07 -10.29 17.97
CA ILE A 540 22.58 -11.39 18.82
C ILE A 540 21.43 -12.02 18.05
N SER A 541 21.54 -13.27 17.71
CA SER A 541 20.54 -13.92 16.89
C SER A 541 20.24 -15.35 17.35
N ASN A 542 18.96 -15.72 17.21
CA ASN A 542 18.51 -17.09 17.37
C ASN A 542 17.88 -17.54 16.05
N SER A 543 18.19 -18.71 15.59
CA SER A 543 17.72 -19.24 14.32
C SER A 543 17.36 -20.72 14.43
N ILE A 544 16.28 -21.08 13.72
CA ILE A 544 15.86 -22.47 13.58
C ILE A 544 15.52 -22.77 12.11
N ASN A 545 15.89 -23.96 11.67
CA ASN A 545 15.44 -24.58 10.43
C ASN A 545 14.69 -25.87 10.78
N THR A 546 13.39 -25.93 10.51
CA THR A 546 12.56 -27.06 10.89
C THR A 546 11.41 -27.24 9.90
N LYS A 547 10.57 -28.23 10.11
CA LYS A 547 9.30 -28.42 9.40
C LYS A 547 8.17 -27.66 10.06
N GLU A 548 7.13 -27.34 9.30
CA GLU A 548 5.95 -26.58 9.75
C GLU A 548 5.29 -27.22 10.99
N ASP A 549 5.18 -28.54 11.02
CA ASP A 549 4.58 -29.31 12.13
C ASP A 549 5.43 -29.29 13.41
N LYS A 550 6.77 -29.16 13.28
CA LYS A 550 7.71 -29.22 14.40
C LYS A 550 8.02 -27.87 15.02
N LEU A 551 7.76 -26.77 14.34
CA LEU A 551 8.16 -25.42 14.79
C LEU A 551 7.63 -25.10 16.19
N LEU A 552 6.36 -25.41 16.46
CA LEU A 552 5.72 -25.12 17.74
C LEU A 552 6.07 -26.10 18.87
N HIS A 553 6.76 -27.18 18.52
CA HIS A 553 7.25 -28.19 19.46
C HIS A 553 8.75 -28.09 19.67
N SER A 554 9.41 -27.11 19.04
CA SER A 554 10.86 -26.90 19.15
C SER A 554 11.25 -26.37 20.54
N SER A 555 12.41 -26.81 21.02
CA SER A 555 13.01 -26.32 22.26
C SER A 555 14.07 -25.25 21.92
N LEU A 556 14.01 -24.10 22.58
CA LEU A 556 14.95 -23.00 22.38
C LEU A 556 16.41 -23.36 22.68
N SER A 557 16.63 -24.31 23.60
CA SER A 557 17.99 -24.75 23.97
C SER A 557 18.56 -25.86 23.10
N ARG A 558 17.68 -26.72 22.54
CA ARG A 558 18.13 -27.89 21.78
C ARG A 558 18.04 -27.68 20.27
N ASP A 559 16.94 -27.11 19.80
CA ASP A 559 16.61 -27.08 18.37
C ASP A 559 16.96 -25.75 17.71
N TRP A 560 17.12 -24.68 18.51
CA TRP A 560 17.50 -23.36 18.03
C TRP A 560 19.00 -23.13 18.13
N LYS A 561 19.58 -22.57 17.09
CA LYS A 561 20.96 -22.11 17.07
C LYS A 561 21.02 -20.69 17.62
N ASN A 562 21.74 -20.55 18.72
CA ASN A 562 21.89 -19.28 19.42
C ASN A 562 23.33 -18.78 19.30
N GLY A 563 23.51 -17.49 19.19
CA GLY A 563 24.87 -16.93 19.14
C GLY A 563 24.87 -15.41 19.20
N MET A 564 26.06 -14.88 19.50
CA MET A 564 26.37 -13.48 19.46
C MET A 564 27.61 -13.28 18.60
N GLN A 565 27.65 -12.21 17.82
CA GLN A 565 28.83 -11.81 17.05
C GLN A 565 29.13 -10.35 17.28
N HIS A 566 30.37 -10.02 17.53
CA HIS A 566 30.86 -8.65 17.67
C HIS A 566 31.90 -8.40 16.59
N THR A 567 31.75 -7.31 15.85
CA THR A 567 32.67 -6.91 14.79
C THR A 567 33.16 -5.49 15.05
N ILE A 568 34.46 -5.35 15.13
CA ILE A 568 35.14 -4.09 15.46
C ILE A 568 36.15 -3.78 14.34
N PRO A 569 35.75 -3.08 13.29
CA PRO A 569 36.67 -2.55 12.30
C PRO A 569 37.39 -1.30 12.81
N ILE A 570 38.70 -1.34 12.76
CA ILE A 570 39.58 -0.19 13.06
C ILE A 570 40.27 0.17 11.76
N SER A 571 40.13 1.41 11.31
CA SER A 571 40.68 1.85 10.03
C SER A 571 41.26 3.26 10.11
N GLY A 572 42.32 3.48 9.34
CA GLY A 572 42.91 4.79 9.14
C GLY A 572 42.83 5.21 7.69
N ASN A 573 42.82 6.51 7.43
CA ASN A 573 42.94 7.07 6.10
C ASN A 573 44.09 8.07 6.10
N PHE A 574 45.14 7.75 5.35
CA PHE A 574 46.35 8.52 5.26
C PHE A 574 46.63 8.89 3.81
N THR A 575 46.95 10.14 3.57
CA THR A 575 47.45 10.57 2.25
C THR A 575 48.97 10.76 2.36
N LEU A 576 49.69 9.98 1.61
CA LEU A 576 51.15 10.06 1.51
C LEU A 576 51.52 10.84 0.28
N LEU A 577 52.48 11.79 0.37
CA LEU A 577 52.95 12.63 -0.71
C LEU A 577 51.81 13.43 -1.43
N ASP A 578 50.68 13.65 -0.73
CA ASP A 578 49.46 14.33 -1.23
C ASP A 578 48.70 13.61 -2.38
N TYR A 579 49.22 12.48 -2.84
CA TYR A 579 48.63 11.76 -3.99
C TYR A 579 48.29 10.30 -3.73
N LEU A 580 49.00 9.65 -2.78
CA LEU A 580 48.80 8.23 -2.49
C LEU A 580 47.94 8.08 -1.25
N ASN A 581 46.73 7.59 -1.41
CA ASN A 581 45.85 7.27 -0.28
C ASN A 581 46.12 5.87 0.23
N ILE A 582 46.50 5.76 1.51
CA ILE A 582 46.79 4.51 2.19
C ILE A 582 45.75 4.32 3.28
N ASN A 583 45.05 3.18 3.26
CA ASN A 583 44.00 2.84 4.20
C ASN A 583 44.34 1.49 4.88
N PRO A 584 45.08 1.51 5.97
CA PRO A 584 45.22 0.33 6.82
C PRO A 584 43.90 0.05 7.57
N SER A 585 43.55 -1.21 7.71
CA SER A 585 42.44 -1.62 8.55
C SER A 585 42.65 -2.96 9.19
N ILE A 586 42.20 -3.10 10.42
CA ILE A 586 42.14 -4.36 11.16
C ILE A 586 40.68 -4.58 11.48
N ASN A 587 40.18 -5.75 11.09
CA ASN A 587 38.81 -6.15 11.42
C ASN A 587 38.89 -7.29 12.44
N ILE A 588 38.33 -7.09 13.63
CA ILE A 588 38.26 -8.07 14.69
C ILE A 588 36.83 -8.57 14.76
N THR A 589 36.64 -9.86 14.69
CA THR A 589 35.33 -10.50 14.83
C THR A 589 35.39 -11.48 15.98
N ASP A 590 34.53 -11.30 16.94
CA ASP A 590 34.33 -12.15 18.09
C ASP A 590 32.99 -12.84 18.01
N ARG A 591 32.92 -14.12 18.33
CA ARG A 591 31.70 -14.92 18.29
C ARG A 591 31.54 -15.68 19.59
N THR A 592 30.37 -15.59 20.14
CA THR A 592 29.96 -16.27 21.35
C THR A 592 28.87 -17.27 21.06
N TYR A 593 29.03 -18.49 21.48
CA TYR A 593 28.08 -19.58 21.35
C TYR A 593 27.66 -20.09 22.72
N LEU A 594 26.38 -20.50 22.82
CA LEU A 594 25.81 -21.09 24.04
C LEU A 594 25.93 -22.63 24.06
N SER A 595 26.46 -23.19 22.99
CA SER A 595 26.72 -24.64 22.89
C SER A 595 27.84 -24.92 21.92
N LYS A 596 28.53 -26.07 22.13
CA LYS A 596 29.48 -26.64 21.17
C LYS A 596 29.16 -28.12 20.98
N MET A 597 29.59 -28.68 19.84
CA MET A 597 29.47 -30.10 19.56
C MET A 597 30.70 -30.80 20.10
N HIS A 598 30.49 -31.98 20.68
CA HIS A 598 31.55 -32.95 20.96
C HIS A 598 31.30 -34.19 20.13
N LYS A 599 32.32 -34.63 19.38
CA LYS A 599 32.23 -35.78 18.50
C LYS A 599 33.26 -36.81 18.89
N TRP A 600 32.84 -38.06 18.90
CA TRP A 600 33.74 -39.22 19.07
C TRP A 600 33.24 -40.39 18.26
N TRP A 601 34.14 -41.31 18.04
CA TRP A 601 33.81 -42.58 17.41
C TRP A 601 33.46 -43.60 18.45
N ASP A 602 32.29 -44.19 18.37
CA ASP A 602 31.89 -45.31 19.22
C ASP A 602 32.26 -46.62 18.51
N SER A 603 33.20 -47.35 19.08
CA SER A 603 33.69 -48.58 18.48
C SER A 603 32.67 -49.73 18.56
N ASP A 604 31.78 -49.68 19.55
CA ASP A 604 30.76 -50.70 19.77
C ASP A 604 29.60 -50.59 18.73
N SER A 605 29.15 -49.40 18.43
CA SER A 605 28.12 -49.16 17.43
C SER A 605 28.68 -48.96 16.01
N GLY A 606 29.99 -48.72 15.86
CA GLY A 606 30.62 -48.38 14.58
C GLY A 606 30.12 -47.08 13.98
N GLN A 607 29.70 -46.14 14.82
CA GLN A 607 29.10 -44.84 14.38
C GLN A 607 29.77 -43.65 15.05
N GLU A 608 29.70 -42.50 14.34
CA GLU A 608 30.05 -41.21 14.92
C GLU A 608 28.98 -40.75 15.86
N ILE A 609 29.27 -40.53 17.10
CA ILE A 609 28.35 -39.96 18.08
C ILE A 609 28.67 -38.50 18.22
N THR A 610 27.60 -37.70 18.21
CA THR A 610 27.68 -36.26 18.40
C THR A 610 26.81 -35.85 19.60
N ASP A 611 27.45 -35.26 20.60
CA ASP A 611 26.76 -34.67 21.75
C ASP A 611 26.87 -33.14 21.73
N THR A 612 25.89 -32.49 22.38
CA THR A 612 25.81 -31.01 22.49
C THR A 612 26.14 -30.60 23.93
N LEU A 613 27.28 -29.99 24.08
CA LEU A 613 27.72 -29.43 25.37
C LEU A 613 27.24 -27.99 25.51
N ASN A 614 26.34 -27.76 26.44
CA ASN A 614 25.86 -26.40 26.75
C ASN A 614 26.87 -25.65 27.61
N GLY A 615 27.14 -24.41 27.29
CA GLY A 615 28.07 -23.54 28.01
C GLY A 615 28.29 -22.24 27.27
N PHE A 616 29.14 -21.41 27.82
CA PHE A 616 29.48 -20.13 27.20
C PHE A 616 30.88 -20.29 26.54
N TYR A 617 30.89 -20.26 25.22
CA TYR A 617 32.07 -20.47 24.39
C TYR A 617 32.34 -19.25 23.54
N ASN A 618 33.58 -18.79 23.56
CA ASN A 618 34.00 -17.61 22.81
C ASN A 618 35.11 -17.94 21.83
N ILE A 619 34.97 -17.52 20.59
CA ILE A 619 36.00 -17.67 19.54
C ILE A 619 36.16 -16.35 18.80
N TYR A 620 37.38 -15.98 18.48
CA TYR A 620 37.67 -14.74 17.78
C TYR A 620 38.57 -14.94 16.57
N ASN A 621 38.46 -14.06 15.62
CA ASN A 621 39.43 -13.96 14.53
C ASN A 621 39.66 -12.50 14.15
N TRP A 622 40.76 -12.26 13.48
CA TRP A 622 41.09 -10.96 12.97
C TRP A 622 41.75 -11.06 11.59
N ASN A 623 41.57 -10.01 10.81
CA ASN A 623 42.26 -9.84 9.54
C ASN A 623 42.81 -8.41 9.43
N LEU A 624 44.01 -8.33 8.89
CA LEU A 624 44.67 -7.08 8.54
C LEU A 624 44.50 -6.83 7.05
N SER A 625 44.14 -5.63 6.67
CA SER A 625 44.18 -5.19 5.28
C SER A 625 44.82 -3.81 5.14
N LEU A 626 45.54 -3.66 4.06
CA LEU A 626 46.21 -2.42 3.68
C LEU A 626 45.85 -2.12 2.23
N SER A 627 45.17 -1.03 1.95
CA SER A 627 44.91 -0.64 0.58
C SER A 627 45.63 0.67 0.26
N ALA A 628 46.17 0.74 -0.93
CA ALA A 628 46.85 1.91 -1.47
C ALA A 628 46.22 2.25 -2.82
N SER A 629 45.79 3.52 -3.01
CA SER A 629 45.18 3.96 -4.27
C SER A 629 45.60 5.37 -4.61
N THR A 630 45.71 5.66 -5.91
CA THR A 630 45.99 7.00 -6.41
C THR A 630 45.18 7.28 -7.69
N LYS A 631 45.15 8.53 -8.10
CA LYS A 631 44.55 8.94 -9.38
C LYS A 631 45.62 9.60 -10.23
N LEU A 632 45.87 9.03 -11.41
CA LEU A 632 46.78 9.55 -12.39
C LEU A 632 45.94 10.23 -13.51
N TYR A 633 46.29 11.46 -13.83
CA TYR A 633 45.54 12.25 -14.80
C TYR A 633 46.42 12.46 -16.04
N GLY A 634 45.95 12.07 -17.20
CA GLY A 634 46.50 12.36 -18.49
C GLY A 634 45.56 13.30 -19.26
N THR A 635 46.07 14.37 -19.82
CA THR A 635 45.29 15.24 -20.71
C THR A 635 45.93 15.23 -22.06
N TYR A 636 45.20 14.83 -23.07
CA TYR A 636 45.62 14.86 -24.46
C TYR A 636 44.86 16.00 -25.20
N ILE A 637 45.57 16.85 -25.86
CA ILE A 637 45.03 17.91 -26.70
C ILE A 637 45.20 17.46 -28.16
N PRO A 638 44.07 17.09 -28.84
CA PRO A 638 44.13 16.62 -30.21
C PRO A 638 44.62 17.70 -31.16
N SER A 639 45.32 17.27 -32.21
CA SER A 639 45.79 18.21 -33.26
C SER A 639 44.59 18.87 -33.96
N ARG A 640 44.58 20.21 -33.95
CA ARG A 640 43.54 21.00 -34.60
C ARG A 640 43.47 20.75 -36.12
N LYS A 641 44.57 20.35 -36.75
CA LYS A 641 44.60 20.02 -38.18
C LYS A 641 43.80 18.78 -38.54
N LEU A 642 43.69 17.80 -37.59
CA LEU A 642 42.99 16.55 -37.83
C LEU A 642 41.55 16.56 -37.30
N PHE A 643 41.29 17.25 -36.19
CA PHE A 643 40.00 17.19 -35.47
C PHE A 643 39.28 18.56 -35.41
N GLY A 644 39.85 19.61 -36.03
CA GLY A 644 39.29 20.96 -35.94
C GLY A 644 39.28 21.50 -34.51
N ASP A 645 38.54 22.60 -34.29
CA ASP A 645 38.40 23.22 -32.97
C ASP A 645 37.28 22.56 -32.11
N LYS A 646 36.64 21.54 -32.63
CA LYS A 646 35.49 20.89 -31.95
C LYS A 646 35.90 20.12 -30.72
N ILE A 647 37.03 19.39 -30.73
CA ILE A 647 37.55 18.63 -29.59
C ILE A 647 38.65 19.42 -28.91
N GLN A 648 38.40 19.88 -27.69
CA GLN A 648 39.34 20.73 -26.95
C GLN A 648 40.36 19.90 -26.16
N ALA A 649 39.93 18.84 -25.52
CA ALA A 649 40.81 17.97 -24.74
C ALA A 649 40.18 16.63 -24.51
N ILE A 650 40.99 15.60 -24.38
CA ILE A 650 40.61 14.28 -23.91
C ILE A 650 41.32 14.04 -22.58
N ARG A 651 40.56 13.82 -21.52
CA ARG A 651 41.10 13.54 -20.20
C ARG A 651 41.01 12.04 -19.93
N HIS A 652 42.14 11.44 -19.60
CA HIS A 652 42.24 10.07 -19.12
C HIS A 652 42.50 10.09 -17.62
N VAL A 653 41.73 9.34 -16.87
CA VAL A 653 41.93 9.15 -15.42
C VAL A 653 42.20 7.69 -15.17
N LEU A 654 43.43 7.35 -14.79
CA LEU A 654 43.79 6.01 -14.34
C LEU A 654 43.80 5.97 -12.82
N THR A 655 43.01 5.05 -12.24
CA THR A 655 42.92 4.83 -10.79
C THR A 655 43.44 3.44 -10.47
N PRO A 656 44.73 3.25 -10.21
CA PRO A 656 45.28 2.02 -9.70
C PRO A 656 44.96 1.92 -8.21
N SER A 657 44.63 0.69 -7.79
CA SER A 657 44.41 0.34 -6.38
C SER A 657 45.09 -1.01 -6.12
N VAL A 658 45.92 -1.06 -5.12
CA VAL A 658 46.56 -2.28 -4.64
C VAL A 658 46.12 -2.50 -3.21
N SER A 659 45.66 -3.71 -2.90
CA SER A 659 45.28 -4.08 -1.55
C SER A 659 46.01 -5.38 -1.14
N PHE A 660 46.48 -5.35 0.06
CA PHE A 660 47.05 -6.50 0.76
C PHE A 660 46.12 -6.91 1.88
N SER A 661 45.88 -8.21 2.01
CA SER A 661 45.11 -8.75 3.16
C SER A 661 45.84 -9.93 3.76
N TYR A 662 45.75 -10.06 5.07
CA TYR A 662 46.38 -11.14 5.82
C TYR A 662 45.50 -11.55 7.01
N ALA A 663 45.37 -12.89 7.20
CA ALA A 663 44.81 -13.45 8.43
C ALA A 663 45.67 -14.69 8.83
N PRO A 664 45.92 -14.87 10.13
CA PRO A 664 46.67 -16.05 10.62
C PRO A 664 45.83 -17.32 10.48
N ASP A 665 46.50 -18.43 10.67
CA ASP A 665 45.85 -19.73 10.75
C ASP A 665 45.16 -19.92 12.10
N PHE A 666 43.82 -19.91 12.06
CA PHE A 666 42.99 -20.12 13.23
C PHE A 666 42.72 -21.60 13.54
N SER A 667 43.22 -22.54 12.71
CA SER A 667 43.18 -23.98 13.01
C SER A 667 44.35 -24.43 13.91
N ALA A 668 45.33 -23.55 14.19
CA ALA A 668 46.42 -23.87 15.08
C ALA A 668 45.90 -24.25 16.48
N GLU A 669 46.49 -25.25 17.11
CA GLU A 669 46.08 -25.81 18.42
C GLU A 669 45.91 -24.75 19.52
N ARG A 670 46.74 -23.71 19.50
CA ARG A 670 46.64 -22.57 20.46
C ARG A 670 45.27 -21.87 20.51
N TYR A 671 44.46 -22.00 19.46
CA TYR A 671 43.12 -21.38 19.40
C TYR A 671 42.03 -22.35 19.91
N GLY A 672 42.23 -23.68 19.82
CA GLY A 672 41.25 -24.67 20.26
C GLY A 672 39.93 -24.66 19.45
N TYR A 673 39.97 -24.18 18.18
CA TYR A 673 38.79 -24.10 17.35
C TYR A 673 38.51 -25.36 16.54
N TYR A 674 39.49 -26.27 16.52
CA TYR A 674 39.39 -27.53 15.84
C TYR A 674 39.88 -28.62 16.79
N GLU A 675 39.18 -29.74 16.79
CA GLU A 675 39.48 -30.95 17.59
C GLU A 675 39.58 -32.15 16.65
N THR A 676 40.22 -33.24 17.10
CA THR A 676 40.35 -34.49 16.35
C THR A 676 39.84 -35.66 17.15
N TYR A 677 39.24 -36.64 16.47
CA TYR A 677 38.90 -37.92 17.03
C TYR A 677 39.42 -39.05 16.12
N GLN A 678 39.63 -40.21 16.72
CA GLN A 678 40.06 -41.40 15.97
C GLN A 678 38.83 -42.14 15.45
N LYS A 679 38.79 -42.40 14.15
CA LYS A 679 37.76 -43.19 13.49
C LYS A 679 38.37 -44.48 12.99
N THR A 680 37.80 -45.63 13.33
CA THR A 680 38.19 -46.94 12.83
C THR A 680 37.23 -47.32 11.70
N ASP A 681 37.77 -47.66 10.52
CA ASP A 681 36.93 -48.15 9.41
C ASP A 681 36.60 -49.65 9.57
N ALA A 682 35.78 -50.19 8.66
CA ALA A 682 35.39 -51.59 8.66
C ALA A 682 36.57 -52.56 8.48
N ASP A 683 37.70 -52.07 7.93
CA ASP A 683 38.93 -52.84 7.69
C ASP A 683 39.91 -52.72 8.87
N GLY A 684 39.54 -52.05 9.96
CA GLY A 684 40.39 -51.88 11.15
C GLY A 684 41.39 -50.71 11.03
N ASN A 685 41.39 -49.93 9.95
CA ASN A 685 42.34 -48.82 9.81
C ASN A 685 41.89 -47.64 10.65
N VAL A 686 42.76 -47.06 11.43
CA VAL A 686 42.50 -45.90 12.26
C VAL A 686 42.83 -44.62 11.49
N THR A 687 41.86 -43.76 11.31
CA THR A 687 42.06 -42.46 10.69
C THR A 687 41.71 -41.35 11.67
N LEU A 688 42.51 -40.28 11.68
CA LEU A 688 42.18 -39.06 12.46
C LEU A 688 41.24 -38.18 11.67
N VAL A 689 40.06 -37.94 12.24
CA VAL A 689 39.06 -37.04 11.68
C VAL A 689 39.10 -35.72 12.44
N GLU A 690 39.40 -34.66 11.73
CA GLU A 690 39.39 -33.32 12.30
C GLU A 690 38.05 -32.66 12.09
N TYR A 691 37.50 -32.08 13.14
CA TYR A 691 36.24 -31.36 13.11
C TYR A 691 36.34 -30.06 13.92
N SER A 692 35.40 -29.11 13.70
CA SER A 692 35.27 -27.99 14.60
C SER A 692 34.05 -28.18 15.50
N PRO A 693 34.20 -28.07 16.82
CA PRO A 693 33.07 -28.07 17.76
C PRO A 693 32.05 -26.99 17.48
N TYR A 694 32.44 -25.94 16.76
CA TYR A 694 31.62 -24.78 16.45
C TYR A 694 31.03 -24.75 15.01
N ALA A 695 31.26 -25.84 14.24
CA ALA A 695 30.85 -25.90 12.84
C ALA A 695 29.35 -25.68 12.62
N ASN A 696 28.50 -26.13 13.55
CA ASN A 696 27.07 -25.92 13.54
C ASN A 696 26.64 -24.61 14.20
N GLY A 697 27.55 -23.81 14.72
CA GLY A 697 27.28 -22.52 15.31
C GLY A 697 26.69 -21.54 14.28
N LEU A 698 25.85 -20.63 14.74
CA LEU A 698 25.10 -19.68 13.89
C LEU A 698 26.01 -18.85 12.97
N TYR A 699 27.18 -18.45 13.46
CA TYR A 699 28.15 -17.60 12.75
C TYR A 699 29.36 -18.38 12.21
N GLY A 700 29.31 -19.70 12.28
CA GLY A 700 30.41 -20.56 11.80
C GLY A 700 31.71 -20.41 12.58
N VAL A 701 32.78 -20.97 12.04
CA VAL A 701 34.11 -20.99 12.63
C VAL A 701 35.10 -20.26 11.73
N PRO A 702 36.16 -19.63 12.26
CA PRO A 702 37.23 -19.08 11.44
C PRO A 702 37.86 -20.17 10.55
N GLY A 703 38.13 -19.81 9.29
CA GLY A 703 38.66 -20.78 8.32
C GLY A 703 40.03 -21.32 8.69
N LYS A 704 40.33 -22.54 8.21
CA LYS A 704 41.62 -23.18 8.33
C LYS A 704 42.66 -22.54 7.43
N GLY A 705 43.89 -22.56 7.89
CA GLY A 705 45.06 -22.12 7.15
C GLY A 705 45.24 -20.60 7.20
N LYS A 706 46.48 -20.17 7.15
CA LYS A 706 46.78 -18.76 7.01
C LYS A 706 46.33 -18.24 5.65
N THR A 707 45.76 -17.05 5.59
CA THR A 707 45.41 -16.41 4.33
C THR A 707 46.25 -15.15 4.13
N GLY A 708 46.65 -14.94 2.88
CA GLY A 708 47.33 -13.72 2.47
C GLY A 708 47.06 -13.48 1.00
N SER A 709 46.67 -12.28 0.65
CA SER A 709 46.43 -11.96 -0.75
C SER A 709 46.82 -10.54 -1.08
N ILE A 710 47.30 -10.35 -2.30
CA ILE A 710 47.55 -9.06 -2.93
C ILE A 710 46.51 -8.94 -4.07
N SER A 711 45.68 -7.94 -4.04
CA SER A 711 44.73 -7.65 -5.11
C SER A 711 45.09 -6.36 -5.79
N VAL A 712 45.06 -6.39 -7.11
CA VAL A 712 45.27 -5.19 -7.96
C VAL A 712 44.02 -4.93 -8.73
N ASP A 713 43.54 -3.70 -8.65
CA ASP A 713 42.41 -3.18 -9.41
C ASP A 713 42.87 -1.95 -10.18
N LEU A 714 42.60 -1.95 -11.47
CA LEU A 714 42.89 -0.83 -12.38
C LEU A 714 41.56 -0.34 -12.94
N SER A 715 41.24 0.92 -12.72
CA SER A 715 40.07 1.55 -13.32
C SER A 715 40.49 2.75 -14.18
N ASN A 716 40.01 2.74 -15.43
CA ASN A 716 40.28 3.80 -16.41
C ASN A 716 38.99 4.50 -16.75
N ASN A 717 38.99 5.83 -16.74
CA ASN A 717 37.91 6.66 -17.21
C ASN A 717 38.44 7.58 -18.32
N LEU A 718 37.67 7.72 -19.39
CA LEU A 718 38.05 8.57 -20.56
C LEU A 718 36.91 9.55 -20.85
N GLU A 719 37.21 10.83 -20.69
CA GLU A 719 36.28 11.92 -20.93
C GLU A 719 36.82 12.87 -22.06
N MET A 720 35.92 13.38 -22.85
CA MET A 720 36.24 14.34 -23.92
C MET A 720 35.51 15.65 -23.65
N LYS A 721 36.27 16.76 -23.77
CA LYS A 721 35.74 18.11 -23.74
C LYS A 721 35.56 18.61 -25.15
N ILE A 722 34.33 18.91 -25.54
CA ILE A 722 34.00 19.45 -26.85
C ILE A 722 33.48 20.88 -26.74
N ARG A 723 33.78 21.68 -27.76
CA ARG A 723 33.20 23.02 -27.90
C ARG A 723 31.76 22.92 -28.38
N THR A 724 30.85 23.64 -27.74
CA THR A 724 29.43 23.70 -28.12
C THR A 724 28.93 25.13 -27.92
N GLU A 725 28.14 25.62 -28.86
CA GLU A 725 27.52 26.95 -28.78
C GLU A 725 26.26 26.96 -27.92
N ASN A 726 25.74 25.76 -27.54
CA ASN A 726 24.48 25.58 -26.81
C ASN A 726 24.64 25.50 -25.29
N ASP A 727 25.82 25.80 -24.73
CA ASP A 727 26.07 25.76 -23.29
C ASP A 727 26.63 27.12 -22.85
N SER A 728 26.13 27.59 -21.70
CA SER A 728 26.58 28.88 -21.13
C SER A 728 28.09 28.95 -20.86
N THR A 729 28.73 27.80 -20.70
CA THR A 729 30.19 27.66 -20.52
C THR A 729 30.97 27.52 -21.83
N GLY A 730 30.28 27.42 -22.98
CA GLY A 730 30.89 27.20 -24.31
C GLY A 730 31.50 25.80 -24.51
N PHE A 731 31.38 24.91 -23.50
CA PHE A 731 32.00 23.58 -23.53
C PHE A 731 31.11 22.51 -22.92
N LYS A 732 31.10 21.34 -23.53
CA LYS A 732 30.37 20.15 -23.03
C LYS A 732 31.34 19.02 -22.75
N LYS A 733 31.18 18.35 -21.61
CA LYS A 733 31.90 17.11 -21.28
C LYS A 733 31.10 15.91 -21.78
N ILE A 734 31.77 15.00 -22.47
CA ILE A 734 31.23 13.74 -22.94
C ILE A 734 32.10 12.62 -22.36
N SER A 735 31.50 11.70 -21.66
CA SER A 735 32.18 10.47 -21.26
C SER A 735 32.28 9.55 -22.48
N LEU A 736 33.50 9.19 -22.86
CA LEU A 736 33.75 8.19 -23.89
C LEU A 736 33.73 6.78 -23.32
N ILE A 737 34.39 6.61 -22.17
CA ILE A 737 34.45 5.38 -21.40
C ILE A 737 34.24 5.77 -19.93
N ASP A 738 33.12 5.42 -19.37
CA ASP A 738 32.83 5.70 -17.95
C ASP A 738 33.74 4.87 -17.05
N GLU A 739 33.97 3.62 -17.40
CA GLU A 739 34.87 2.73 -16.70
C GLU A 739 35.36 1.64 -17.64
N LEU A 740 36.67 1.47 -17.73
CA LEU A 740 37.34 0.28 -18.23
C LEU A 740 38.24 -0.23 -17.11
N GLY A 741 37.80 -1.27 -16.41
CA GLY A 741 38.51 -1.76 -15.24
C GLY A 741 38.88 -3.23 -15.34
N GLY A 742 39.89 -3.62 -14.58
CA GLY A 742 40.32 -4.99 -14.43
C GLY A 742 40.80 -5.25 -13.02
N SER A 743 40.40 -6.37 -12.43
CA SER A 743 40.83 -6.77 -11.09
C SER A 743 41.33 -8.20 -11.08
N MET A 744 42.42 -8.41 -10.35
CA MET A 744 43.06 -9.71 -10.16
C MET A 744 43.68 -9.76 -8.77
N SER A 745 43.76 -10.94 -8.19
CA SER A 745 44.42 -11.16 -6.90
C SER A 745 45.43 -12.31 -6.97
N TYR A 746 46.47 -12.18 -6.15
CA TYR A 746 47.50 -13.22 -5.93
C TYR A 746 47.39 -13.68 -4.50
N ASN A 747 47.11 -14.99 -4.32
CA ASN A 747 47.02 -15.62 -3.01
C ASN A 747 48.41 -16.07 -2.57
N LEU A 748 49.01 -15.41 -1.59
CA LEU A 748 50.33 -15.67 -1.07
C LEU A 748 50.44 -16.99 -0.28
N ALA A 749 49.30 -17.47 0.20
CA ALA A 749 49.22 -18.69 1.01
C ALA A 749 48.91 -19.94 0.17
N ALA A 750 48.52 -19.77 -1.07
CA ALA A 750 48.21 -20.89 -1.94
C ALA A 750 49.48 -21.60 -2.43
N LYS A 751 49.54 -22.92 -2.28
CA LYS A 751 50.62 -23.76 -2.82
C LYS A 751 50.49 -23.97 -4.33
N THR A 752 49.24 -24.01 -4.83
CA THR A 752 48.90 -24.18 -6.24
C THR A 752 47.94 -23.12 -6.66
N ARG A 753 48.02 -22.69 -7.89
CA ARG A 753 47.11 -21.68 -8.51
C ARG A 753 46.95 -20.39 -7.68
N PRO A 754 48.04 -19.67 -7.37
CA PRO A 754 47.98 -18.47 -6.55
C PRO A 754 47.26 -17.28 -7.21
N LEU A 755 47.20 -17.20 -8.57
CA LEU A 755 46.50 -16.12 -9.28
C LEU A 755 45.02 -16.39 -9.37
N SER A 756 44.19 -15.40 -9.06
CA SER A 756 42.75 -15.43 -9.36
C SER A 756 42.50 -15.21 -10.85
N ASP A 757 41.29 -15.47 -11.30
CA ASP A 757 40.82 -15.06 -12.63
C ASP A 757 40.80 -13.54 -12.77
N LEU A 758 41.07 -13.06 -13.98
CA LEU A 758 40.97 -11.64 -14.31
C LEU A 758 39.49 -11.25 -14.56
N ASN A 759 38.96 -10.37 -13.75
CA ASN A 759 37.66 -9.81 -13.94
C ASN A 759 37.77 -8.44 -14.63
N ALA A 760 37.27 -8.36 -15.87
CA ALA A 760 37.26 -7.14 -16.66
C ALA A 760 35.85 -6.51 -16.65
N ARG A 761 35.79 -5.20 -16.51
CA ARG A 761 34.58 -4.40 -16.48
C ARG A 761 34.67 -3.30 -17.52
N LEU A 762 33.64 -3.15 -18.34
CA LEU A 762 33.53 -2.04 -19.29
C LEU A 762 32.14 -1.41 -19.14
N ARG A 763 32.11 -0.11 -18.85
CA ARG A 763 30.91 0.69 -18.76
C ARG A 763 31.00 1.83 -19.77
N LEU A 764 30.04 1.86 -20.71
CA LEU A 764 29.93 2.85 -21.74
C LEU A 764 28.57 3.54 -21.63
N LYS A 765 28.58 4.85 -21.49
CA LYS A 765 27.35 5.65 -21.52
C LYS A 765 27.04 6.03 -22.98
N LEU A 766 26.23 5.19 -23.65
CA LEU A 766 25.91 5.36 -25.06
C LEU A 766 24.89 6.50 -25.30
N THR A 767 23.95 6.70 -24.36
CA THR A 767 23.00 7.81 -24.38
C THR A 767 22.78 8.36 -22.96
N LYS A 768 21.99 9.43 -22.81
CA LYS A 768 21.64 9.97 -21.49
C LYS A 768 20.89 8.94 -20.63
N SER A 769 20.11 8.07 -21.26
CA SER A 769 19.26 7.06 -20.61
C SER A 769 19.78 5.63 -20.73
N TYR A 770 20.87 5.39 -21.46
CA TYR A 770 21.35 4.03 -21.71
C TYR A 770 22.84 3.89 -21.44
N THR A 771 23.17 3.01 -20.50
CA THR A 771 24.55 2.64 -20.14
C THR A 771 24.77 1.17 -20.40
N LEU A 772 25.74 0.86 -21.25
CA LEU A 772 26.17 -0.51 -21.52
C LEU A 772 27.17 -0.95 -20.47
N ASN A 773 26.86 -2.02 -19.73
CA ASN A 773 27.75 -2.62 -18.74
C ASN A 773 28.14 -4.02 -19.20
N LEU A 774 29.41 -4.24 -19.47
CA LEU A 774 29.99 -5.51 -19.86
C LEU A 774 30.92 -6.00 -18.76
N ASN A 775 30.66 -7.18 -18.23
CA ASN A 775 31.53 -7.85 -17.27
C ASN A 775 32.00 -9.16 -17.90
N ALA A 776 33.31 -9.35 -17.95
CA ALA A 776 33.94 -10.52 -18.52
C ALA A 776 34.96 -11.14 -17.56
N THR A 777 34.99 -12.44 -17.46
CA THR A 777 35.96 -13.17 -16.63
C THR A 777 36.89 -13.95 -17.54
N PHE A 778 38.20 -13.84 -17.26
CA PHE A 778 39.26 -14.55 -17.98
C PHE A 778 40.03 -15.44 -17.03
N ALA A 779 40.00 -16.74 -17.28
CA ALA A 779 40.74 -17.71 -16.48
C ALA A 779 42.27 -17.51 -16.64
N SER A 780 42.97 -17.50 -15.55
CA SER A 780 44.40 -17.29 -15.48
C SER A 780 45.20 -18.56 -15.83
N TYR A 781 44.67 -19.75 -15.48
CA TYR A 781 45.35 -21.03 -15.65
C TYR A 781 44.85 -21.81 -16.87
N VAL A 782 45.78 -22.48 -17.55
CA VAL A 782 45.49 -23.29 -18.73
C VAL A 782 44.85 -24.62 -18.33
N TYR A 783 44.09 -25.21 -19.27
CA TYR A 783 43.71 -26.62 -19.13
C TYR A 783 44.87 -27.50 -19.56
N GLU A 784 45.04 -28.63 -18.88
CA GLU A 784 45.95 -29.71 -19.16
C GLU A 784 45.19 -31.03 -19.22
N ALA A 785 45.61 -31.92 -20.09
CA ALA A 785 45.08 -33.26 -20.16
C ALA A 785 46.27 -34.22 -20.50
N ASP A 786 46.35 -35.32 -19.80
CA ASP A 786 47.47 -36.24 -19.95
C ASP A 786 47.45 -36.96 -21.30
N SER A 787 46.25 -37.13 -21.89
CA SER A 787 46.09 -37.71 -23.23
C SER A 787 44.74 -37.26 -23.82
N VAL A 788 44.54 -37.47 -25.10
CA VAL A 788 43.23 -37.25 -25.75
C VAL A 788 42.23 -38.24 -25.19
N GLY A 789 41.18 -37.74 -24.54
CA GLY A 789 40.15 -38.52 -23.85
C GLY A 789 40.29 -38.56 -22.34
N ALA A 790 41.45 -38.15 -21.78
CA ALA A 790 41.60 -38.00 -20.33
C ALA A 790 40.84 -36.78 -19.81
N PRO A 791 40.27 -36.81 -18.58
CA PRO A 791 39.58 -35.70 -18.01
C PRO A 791 40.47 -34.45 -17.96
N PRO A 792 40.04 -33.29 -18.53
CA PRO A 792 40.86 -32.10 -18.48
C PRO A 792 40.89 -31.55 -17.04
N ARG A 793 42.09 -31.17 -16.59
CA ARG A 793 42.34 -30.51 -15.31
C ARG A 793 42.87 -29.10 -15.54
N ILE A 794 42.59 -28.20 -14.60
CA ILE A 794 43.18 -26.86 -14.62
C ILE A 794 44.61 -27.02 -14.09
N SER A 795 45.62 -26.53 -14.86
CA SER A 795 47.03 -26.56 -14.46
C SER A 795 47.24 -25.92 -13.10
N GLU A 796 48.12 -26.51 -12.31
CA GLU A 796 48.46 -25.97 -10.99
C GLU A 796 49.42 -24.80 -11.06
N HIS A 797 50.26 -24.73 -12.11
CA HIS A 797 51.33 -23.76 -12.20
C HIS A 797 51.39 -22.98 -13.51
N THR A 798 50.87 -23.53 -14.62
CA THR A 798 50.99 -22.91 -15.94
C THR A 798 49.87 -21.90 -16.19
N THR A 799 50.25 -20.66 -16.41
CA THR A 799 49.29 -19.56 -16.68
C THR A 799 49.23 -19.21 -18.16
N TYR A 800 48.15 -18.59 -18.59
CA TYR A 800 48.03 -18.02 -19.92
C TYR A 800 49.02 -16.86 -20.16
N TRP A 801 49.41 -16.14 -19.10
CA TRP A 801 50.37 -15.05 -19.19
C TRP A 801 51.78 -15.56 -19.56
N GLN A 802 52.21 -16.68 -19.04
CA GLN A 802 53.45 -17.33 -19.45
C GLN A 802 53.45 -17.72 -20.95
N LYS A 803 52.26 -17.93 -21.51
CA LYS A 803 52.05 -18.20 -22.95
C LYS A 803 51.74 -16.91 -23.77
N GLY A 804 51.96 -15.73 -23.19
CA GLY A 804 51.79 -14.46 -23.89
C GLY A 804 50.29 -14.09 -24.15
N LYS A 805 49.34 -14.71 -23.41
CA LYS A 805 47.90 -14.46 -23.57
C LYS A 805 47.32 -13.85 -22.29
N ILE A 806 46.34 -12.98 -22.43
CA ILE A 806 45.66 -12.29 -21.30
C ILE A 806 44.95 -13.28 -20.38
N GLY A 807 44.39 -14.34 -20.93
CA GLY A 807 43.62 -15.36 -20.21
C GLY A 807 42.69 -16.10 -21.16
N ARG A 808 42.01 -17.12 -20.63
CA ARG A 808 40.94 -17.81 -21.34
C ARG A 808 39.60 -17.19 -20.96
N PHE A 809 38.91 -16.65 -21.91
CA PHE A 809 37.59 -16.10 -21.69
C PHE A 809 36.66 -17.19 -21.14
N GLN A 810 36.07 -16.97 -19.98
CA GLN A 810 35.15 -17.93 -19.31
C GLN A 810 33.69 -17.52 -19.54
N GLY A 811 33.41 -16.26 -19.69
CA GLY A 811 32.06 -15.81 -19.93
C GLY A 811 31.83 -14.32 -19.73
N MET A 812 30.66 -13.89 -20.19
CA MET A 812 30.12 -12.55 -20.00
C MET A 812 28.61 -12.60 -19.83
N SER A 813 28.05 -11.62 -19.16
CA SER A 813 26.61 -11.42 -19.08
C SER A 813 26.24 -9.99 -19.38
N GLN A 814 25.14 -9.81 -20.09
CA GLN A 814 24.58 -8.52 -20.45
C GLN A 814 23.08 -8.52 -20.36
N ASN A 815 22.51 -7.49 -19.74
CA ASN A 815 21.09 -7.24 -19.74
C ASN A 815 20.82 -5.91 -20.45
N LEU A 816 19.98 -5.98 -21.47
CA LEU A 816 19.52 -4.86 -22.27
C LEU A 816 18.05 -4.61 -21.93
N SER A 817 17.71 -3.43 -21.49
CA SER A 817 16.32 -3.03 -21.31
C SER A 817 16.04 -1.79 -22.14
N TYR A 818 14.95 -1.81 -22.88
CA TYR A 818 14.53 -0.71 -23.73
C TYR A 818 13.03 -0.53 -23.68
N THR A 819 12.57 0.70 -23.46
CA THR A 819 11.14 1.02 -23.46
C THR A 819 10.82 1.87 -24.68
N LEU A 820 9.90 1.36 -25.50
CA LEU A 820 9.34 2.02 -26.67
C LEU A 820 8.01 2.64 -26.28
N ASN A 821 7.80 3.89 -26.65
CA ASN A 821 6.51 4.56 -26.56
C ASN A 821 6.31 5.47 -27.78
N ASN A 822 5.14 6.08 -27.93
CA ASN A 822 4.82 6.96 -29.05
C ASN A 822 5.90 8.03 -29.30
N ASP A 823 6.40 8.64 -28.23
CA ASP A 823 7.39 9.73 -28.35
C ASP A 823 8.75 9.21 -28.77
N THR A 824 9.19 8.07 -28.21
CA THR A 824 10.44 7.42 -28.63
C THR A 824 10.36 6.95 -30.08
N PHE A 825 9.21 6.43 -30.51
CA PHE A 825 9.02 5.97 -31.86
C PHE A 825 8.94 7.13 -32.89
N LYS A 826 8.19 8.19 -32.57
CA LYS A 826 8.16 9.42 -33.36
C LYS A 826 9.55 10.05 -33.50
N ASN A 827 10.28 10.14 -32.38
CA ASN A 827 11.64 10.67 -32.37
C ASN A 827 12.64 9.79 -33.16
N LEU A 828 12.46 8.48 -33.10
CA LEU A 828 13.26 7.55 -33.89
C LEU A 828 12.98 7.70 -35.40
N LEU A 829 11.70 7.80 -35.78
CA LEU A 829 11.29 8.03 -37.17
C LEU A 829 11.78 9.38 -37.70
N LYS A 830 11.70 10.46 -36.90
CA LYS A 830 12.23 11.79 -37.26
C LYS A 830 13.74 11.74 -37.47
N LYS A 831 14.47 11.02 -36.61
CA LYS A 831 15.92 10.80 -36.78
C LYS A 831 16.26 10.02 -38.05
N LEU A 832 15.46 8.96 -38.36
CA LEU A 832 15.65 8.17 -39.57
C LEU A 832 15.33 8.98 -40.85
N ARG A 833 14.45 9.97 -40.77
CA ARG A 833 14.12 10.91 -41.88
C ARG A 833 15.03 12.14 -41.94
N GLY A 834 15.99 12.28 -41.02
CA GLY A 834 16.87 13.44 -40.95
C GLY A 834 16.20 14.72 -40.45
N GLU A 835 15.02 14.64 -39.87
CA GLU A 835 14.28 15.78 -39.34
C GLU A 835 14.70 16.10 -37.88
N LYS A 836 14.69 17.40 -37.52
CA LYS A 836 14.99 17.84 -36.14
C LYS A 836 13.90 17.32 -35.19
N THR A 837 14.29 16.70 -34.10
CA THR A 837 13.35 16.18 -33.09
C THR A 837 12.75 17.30 -32.23
N ASP A 838 11.52 17.13 -31.73
CA ASP A 838 10.83 18.14 -30.90
C ASP A 838 11.62 18.53 -29.64
N LYS A 839 12.50 17.66 -29.14
CA LYS A 839 13.45 17.96 -28.06
C LYS A 839 14.56 18.95 -28.47
N ASP A 840 14.78 19.12 -29.73
CA ASP A 840 15.71 20.12 -30.24
C ASP A 840 15.01 21.49 -30.38
N LYS A 841 13.67 21.51 -30.43
CA LYS A 841 12.84 22.74 -30.46
C LYS A 841 12.47 23.27 -29.07
N GLU A 842 12.31 22.39 -28.08
CA GLU A 842 12.04 22.79 -26.67
C GLU A 842 13.29 23.32 -25.94
N LYS A 843 14.50 23.05 -26.44
CA LYS A 843 15.73 23.60 -25.87
C LYS A 843 15.93 25.08 -26.10
N ASP A 844 15.18 25.65 -27.01
CA ASP A 844 15.23 27.10 -27.26
C ASP A 844 14.32 27.88 -26.29
N ASN A 845 13.44 27.26 -25.53
CA ASN A 845 12.43 27.92 -24.66
C ASN A 845 12.50 27.63 -23.16
N GLN A 846 13.43 26.82 -22.67
CA GLN A 846 13.58 26.62 -21.21
C GLN A 846 15.04 26.81 -20.79
N LYS A 847 15.33 28.05 -20.42
CA LYS A 847 16.36 28.38 -19.43
C LYS A 847 15.68 28.21 -18.06
N GLU A 848 16.44 27.60 -17.13
CA GLU A 848 16.25 27.53 -15.69
C GLU A 848 15.37 26.36 -15.19
N GLU A 849 16.02 25.32 -14.70
CA GLU A 849 16.11 24.89 -13.31
C GLU A 849 17.05 23.69 -13.16
N GLU A 850 17.94 23.84 -12.20
CA GLU A 850 19.07 22.97 -11.87
C GLU A 850 18.66 21.74 -11.06
N ASP A 851 19.42 20.67 -11.29
CA ASP A 851 19.89 19.61 -10.39
C ASP A 851 19.00 19.08 -9.26
N ASP A 852 18.70 17.78 -9.31
CA ASP A 852 19.20 16.87 -8.27
C ASP A 852 19.14 15.38 -8.70
N ASP A 853 20.17 14.67 -8.31
CA ASP A 853 20.51 13.29 -8.59
C ASP A 853 19.66 12.27 -7.82
N ASN A 854 19.60 11.07 -8.40
CA ASN A 854 19.32 9.78 -7.76
C ASN A 854 17.89 9.42 -7.31
N ASP A 855 17.17 8.68 -8.14
CA ASP A 855 16.71 7.34 -7.74
C ASP A 855 15.98 6.62 -8.90
N VAL A 856 16.53 5.54 -9.40
CA VAL A 856 15.98 4.77 -10.55
C VAL A 856 14.84 3.83 -10.14
N ASN A 857 14.46 3.78 -8.87
CA ASN A 857 13.51 2.79 -8.34
C ASN A 857 12.13 3.32 -7.92
N SER A 858 11.83 4.60 -8.16
CA SER A 858 10.57 5.21 -7.66
C SER A 858 9.47 5.43 -8.70
N ASN A 859 9.66 5.02 -9.95
CA ASN A 859 8.71 5.34 -11.03
C ASN A 859 7.59 4.33 -11.24
N ILE A 860 7.55 3.20 -10.51
CA ILE A 860 6.47 2.22 -10.63
C ILE A 860 5.28 2.55 -9.73
N ASP A 861 5.49 3.27 -8.63
CA ASP A 861 4.42 3.56 -7.67
C ASP A 861 3.68 4.90 -7.90
N LYS A 862 4.21 5.79 -8.75
CA LYS A 862 3.58 7.09 -9.02
C LYS A 862 2.44 7.06 -10.02
N ASP A 863 2.34 6.02 -10.84
CA ASP A 863 1.27 5.88 -11.81
C ASP A 863 0.00 5.23 -11.24
N MET A 864 0.05 4.63 -10.06
CA MET A 864 -1.15 4.08 -9.40
C MET A 864 -1.92 5.07 -8.52
N GLU A 865 -1.35 6.22 -8.18
CA GLU A 865 -1.98 7.20 -7.27
C GLU A 865 -2.67 8.36 -7.97
N LYS A 866 -2.57 8.49 -9.31
CA LYS A 866 -3.24 9.55 -10.09
C LYS A 866 -4.62 9.20 -10.63
N GLY A 867 -5.22 8.16 -10.14
CA GLY A 867 -6.58 7.71 -10.50
C GLY A 867 -7.72 8.40 -9.75
N LYS A 868 -7.58 9.62 -9.25
CA LYS A 868 -8.72 10.39 -8.71
C LYS A 868 -8.48 11.88 -8.92
N HIS A 869 -9.29 12.42 -9.75
CA HIS A 869 -9.73 13.77 -10.04
C HIS A 869 -9.44 14.20 -11.48
N GLY A 870 -10.51 14.15 -12.25
CA GLY A 870 -10.57 14.78 -13.55
C GLY A 870 -10.36 16.28 -13.44
N ALA A 871 -9.21 16.73 -13.94
CA ALA A 871 -9.07 18.08 -14.41
C ALA A 871 -9.08 18.00 -15.94
N LYS A 872 -10.17 18.45 -16.55
CA LYS A 872 -10.28 18.70 -17.99
C LYS A 872 -9.19 19.70 -18.39
N SER A 873 -8.05 19.20 -18.82
CA SER A 873 -7.19 19.98 -19.69
C SER A 873 -7.80 19.90 -21.09
N LYS A 874 -8.50 20.93 -21.50
CA LYS A 874 -8.85 21.17 -22.90
C LYS A 874 -7.58 21.49 -23.68
N GLY A 875 -6.83 20.44 -24.05
CA GLY A 875 -5.90 20.49 -25.15
C GLY A 875 -6.75 20.53 -26.42
N LYS A 876 -6.62 21.59 -27.25
CA LYS A 876 -7.15 21.62 -28.60
C LYS A 876 -6.73 20.36 -29.32
N ALA A 877 -7.70 19.50 -29.67
CA ALA A 877 -7.45 18.39 -30.56
C ALA A 877 -6.99 18.98 -31.90
N GLU A 878 -5.78 18.66 -32.31
CA GLU A 878 -5.29 18.95 -33.67
C GLU A 878 -6.09 18.05 -34.60
N THR A 879 -7.02 18.63 -35.33
CA THR A 879 -7.69 17.97 -36.47
C THR A 879 -6.80 18.12 -37.69
N ASP A 880 -6.67 17.06 -38.49
CA ASP A 880 -6.08 17.08 -39.82
C ASP A 880 -6.85 18.06 -40.71
N ASP A 881 -6.24 18.51 -41.80
CA ASP A 881 -6.83 19.43 -42.80
C ASP A 881 -8.17 18.92 -43.36
N ASP A 882 -8.46 17.60 -43.24
CA ASP A 882 -9.70 16.94 -43.62
C ASP A 882 -10.72 16.84 -42.46
N GLY A 883 -10.48 17.45 -41.31
CA GLY A 883 -11.37 17.52 -40.17
C GLY A 883 -11.42 16.24 -39.30
N TYR A 884 -10.56 15.26 -39.52
CA TYR A 884 -10.45 14.09 -38.70
C TYR A 884 -9.47 14.30 -37.55
N MET A 885 -9.89 13.89 -36.34
CA MET A 885 -8.99 13.85 -35.18
C MET A 885 -7.93 12.76 -35.41
N GLY A 886 -6.68 13.16 -35.43
CA GLY A 886 -5.56 12.23 -35.48
C GLY A 886 -5.60 11.29 -34.27
N PHE A 887 -6.02 10.03 -34.45
CA PHE A 887 -6.11 9.03 -33.42
C PHE A 887 -4.71 8.55 -33.04
N SER A 888 -4.10 9.08 -32.00
CA SER A 888 -2.84 8.59 -31.45
C SER A 888 -3.14 7.64 -30.30
N LEU A 889 -2.98 6.34 -30.53
CA LEU A 889 -3.02 5.32 -29.48
C LEU A 889 -1.83 5.48 -28.52
N PRO A 890 -2.01 5.83 -27.25
CA PRO A 890 -0.93 5.79 -26.30
C PRO A 890 -0.57 4.34 -25.97
N TRP A 891 0.67 3.97 -26.31
CA TRP A 891 1.19 2.65 -26.01
C TRP A 891 2.60 2.74 -25.45
N SER A 892 2.97 1.74 -24.65
CA SER A 892 4.32 1.53 -24.17
C SER A 892 4.68 0.05 -24.27
N LEU A 893 5.89 -0.24 -24.70
CA LEU A 893 6.43 -1.58 -24.85
C LEU A 893 7.82 -1.61 -24.23
N SER A 894 7.99 -2.39 -23.17
CA SER A 894 9.28 -2.63 -22.53
C SER A 894 9.83 -3.98 -22.97
N LEU A 895 11.01 -3.95 -23.51
CA LEU A 895 11.79 -5.09 -23.97
C LEU A 895 12.98 -5.29 -23.04
N GLY A 896 13.08 -6.43 -22.38
CA GLY A 896 14.23 -6.83 -21.58
C GLY A 896 14.89 -8.04 -22.23
N TYR A 897 16.13 -7.88 -22.72
CA TYR A 897 16.88 -8.97 -23.31
C TYR A 897 18.14 -9.26 -22.49
N GLY A 898 18.18 -10.46 -21.90
CA GLY A 898 19.33 -10.96 -21.17
C GLY A 898 20.13 -11.96 -22.01
N ILE A 899 21.42 -11.73 -22.13
CA ILE A 899 22.33 -12.70 -22.73
C ILE A 899 23.45 -13.03 -21.75
N SER A 900 23.69 -14.30 -21.53
CA SER A 900 24.82 -14.81 -20.75
C SER A 900 25.52 -15.85 -21.58
N MET A 901 26.81 -15.63 -21.76
CA MET A 901 27.71 -16.57 -22.40
C MET A 901 28.66 -17.11 -21.34
N ARG A 902 28.67 -18.42 -21.16
CA ARG A 902 29.56 -19.07 -20.19
C ARG A 902 30.16 -20.32 -20.78
N GLU A 903 31.35 -20.69 -20.30
CA GLU A 903 31.94 -21.97 -20.62
C GLU A 903 31.08 -23.12 -20.11
N ASN A 904 30.68 -24.04 -20.99
CA ASN A 904 29.83 -25.18 -20.66
C ASN A 904 30.68 -26.39 -20.32
N THR A 905 31.02 -26.56 -19.05
CA THR A 905 31.83 -27.68 -18.54
C THR A 905 31.12 -29.05 -18.63
N ARG A 906 29.84 -29.09 -18.94
CA ARG A 906 29.08 -30.32 -19.21
C ARG A 906 29.18 -30.77 -20.67
N GLY A 907 29.66 -29.89 -21.55
CA GLY A 907 29.88 -30.24 -22.97
C GLY A 907 31.14 -31.03 -23.21
N SER A 908 31.29 -31.60 -24.41
CA SER A 908 32.50 -32.29 -24.80
C SER A 908 33.69 -31.33 -24.87
N PHE A 909 34.79 -31.69 -24.19
CA PHE A 909 36.00 -30.88 -24.19
C PHE A 909 36.76 -31.01 -25.53
N ASN A 910 37.20 -29.88 -26.06
CA ASN A 910 37.98 -29.84 -27.30
C ASN A 910 39.49 -29.83 -26.99
N TYR A 911 40.13 -30.99 -27.14
CA TYR A 911 41.57 -31.18 -26.88
C TYR A 911 42.49 -30.39 -27.82
N LYS A 912 42.06 -30.01 -29.04
CA LYS A 912 42.87 -29.19 -29.95
C LYS A 912 42.94 -27.73 -29.47
N THR A 913 41.84 -27.22 -28.95
CA THR A 913 41.77 -25.83 -28.48
C THR A 913 41.95 -25.72 -26.97
N MET A 914 41.99 -26.87 -26.24
CA MET A 914 42.02 -26.95 -24.78
C MET A 914 40.94 -26.11 -24.11
N ARG A 915 39.67 -26.28 -24.57
CA ARG A 915 38.50 -25.51 -24.08
C ARG A 915 37.23 -26.34 -24.08
N TYR A 916 36.34 -26.03 -23.18
CA TYR A 916 34.93 -26.40 -23.29
C TYR A 916 34.21 -25.51 -24.28
N PRO A 917 33.11 -25.97 -24.91
CA PRO A 917 32.23 -25.12 -25.71
C PRO A 917 31.59 -24.06 -24.85
N TYR A 918 31.18 -22.94 -25.47
CA TYR A 918 30.39 -21.94 -24.76
C TYR A 918 28.92 -22.29 -24.83
N GLY A 919 28.26 -22.19 -23.68
CA GLY A 919 26.80 -22.17 -23.57
C GLY A 919 26.29 -20.73 -23.60
N PHE A 920 25.21 -20.53 -24.34
CA PHE A 920 24.53 -19.26 -24.44
C PHE A 920 23.17 -19.38 -23.77
N THR A 921 22.94 -18.64 -22.71
CA THR A 921 21.62 -18.52 -22.11
C THR A 921 21.04 -17.17 -22.55
N GLN A 922 19.89 -17.19 -23.19
CA GLN A 922 19.23 -16.00 -23.67
C GLN A 922 17.81 -15.97 -23.14
N THR A 923 17.40 -14.81 -22.62
CA THR A 923 16.04 -14.58 -22.11
C THR A 923 15.50 -13.29 -22.69
N LEU A 924 14.27 -13.33 -23.15
CA LEU A 924 13.53 -12.17 -23.60
C LEU A 924 12.34 -11.96 -22.67
N ASN A 925 12.23 -10.78 -22.12
CA ASN A 925 11.07 -10.35 -21.37
C ASN A 925 10.38 -9.21 -22.13
N LEU A 926 9.07 -9.31 -22.26
CA LEU A 926 8.25 -8.39 -22.99
C LEU A 926 7.08 -7.97 -22.11
N SER A 927 6.90 -6.68 -21.89
CA SER A 927 5.72 -6.16 -21.21
C SER A 927 5.24 -4.89 -21.89
N GLY A 928 3.95 -4.70 -21.96
CA GLY A 928 3.38 -3.55 -22.63
C GLY A 928 2.02 -3.16 -22.10
N ASN A 929 1.68 -1.90 -22.43
CA ASN A 929 0.38 -1.31 -22.17
C ASN A 929 -0.07 -0.60 -23.45
N ILE A 930 -1.33 -0.83 -23.85
CA ILE A 930 -1.96 -0.22 -25.03
C ILE A 930 -3.32 0.31 -24.61
N LYS A 931 -3.54 1.61 -24.76
CA LYS A 931 -4.87 2.22 -24.61
C LYS A 931 -5.53 2.29 -25.96
N LEU A 932 -6.51 1.42 -26.22
CA LEU A 932 -7.24 1.39 -27.49
C LEU A 932 -8.22 2.55 -27.63
N SER A 933 -8.74 3.07 -26.53
CA SER A 933 -9.58 4.26 -26.44
C SER A 933 -9.50 4.82 -25.01
N GLU A 934 -10.23 5.89 -24.69
CA GLU A 934 -10.28 6.43 -23.33
C GLU A 934 -10.74 5.41 -22.30
N GLY A 935 -11.67 4.52 -22.65
CA GLY A 935 -12.19 3.48 -21.76
C GLY A 935 -11.48 2.12 -21.86
N TRP A 936 -10.72 1.81 -22.92
CA TRP A 936 -10.11 0.50 -23.15
C TRP A 936 -8.62 0.51 -22.86
N ASN A 937 -8.17 -0.38 -21.97
CA ASN A 937 -6.77 -0.57 -21.65
C ASN A 937 -6.38 -2.04 -21.71
N ILE A 938 -5.30 -2.36 -22.42
CA ILE A 938 -4.71 -3.69 -22.53
C ILE A 938 -3.31 -3.65 -21.92
N THR A 939 -3.03 -4.54 -21.00
CA THR A 939 -1.68 -4.78 -20.50
C THR A 939 -1.30 -6.22 -20.77
N PHE A 940 -0.05 -6.46 -21.12
CA PHE A 940 0.44 -7.80 -21.32
C PHE A 940 1.87 -7.95 -20.82
N SER A 941 2.21 -9.16 -20.40
CA SER A 941 3.55 -9.54 -20.00
C SER A 941 3.84 -10.95 -20.49
N SER A 942 4.98 -11.14 -21.11
CA SER A 942 5.44 -12.42 -21.64
C SER A 942 6.95 -12.49 -21.58
N GLY A 943 7.50 -13.67 -21.78
CA GLY A 943 8.92 -13.86 -21.94
C GLY A 943 9.20 -15.10 -22.78
N TYR A 944 10.42 -15.20 -23.26
CA TYR A 944 10.87 -16.34 -24.03
C TYR A 944 12.26 -16.79 -23.55
N ASP A 945 12.36 -18.07 -23.23
CA ASP A 945 13.61 -18.73 -22.89
C ASP A 945 14.11 -19.44 -24.16
N PHE A 946 15.21 -18.95 -24.73
CA PHE A 946 15.77 -19.50 -25.95
C PHE A 946 16.47 -20.84 -25.75
N GLU A 947 16.93 -21.12 -24.53
CA GLU A 947 17.60 -22.38 -24.20
C GLU A 947 16.59 -23.52 -24.13
N ASN A 948 15.51 -23.32 -23.38
CA ASN A 948 14.44 -24.29 -23.24
C ASN A 948 13.41 -24.22 -24.39
N LYS A 949 13.54 -23.23 -25.28
CA LYS A 949 12.60 -22.96 -26.40
C LYS A 949 11.15 -22.86 -25.93
N LYS A 950 10.94 -22.25 -24.75
CA LYS A 950 9.63 -22.15 -24.12
C LYS A 950 9.28 -20.69 -23.86
N ILE A 951 7.99 -20.41 -24.05
CA ILE A 951 7.40 -19.15 -23.62
C ILE A 951 7.26 -19.23 -22.09
N SER A 952 7.72 -18.19 -21.39
CA SER A 952 7.51 -18.05 -19.95
C SER A 952 6.04 -17.72 -19.65
N MET A 953 5.72 -17.54 -18.39
CA MET A 953 4.36 -17.17 -17.99
C MET A 953 3.91 -15.94 -18.77
N THR A 954 2.87 -16.12 -19.59
CA THR A 954 2.28 -15.08 -20.43
C THR A 954 0.93 -14.69 -19.87
N THR A 955 0.80 -13.41 -19.53
CA THR A 955 -0.43 -12.84 -18.99
C THR A 955 -0.89 -11.66 -19.84
N ALA A 956 -2.19 -11.52 -20.00
CA ALA A 956 -2.81 -10.36 -20.61
C ALA A 956 -3.98 -9.90 -19.71
N SER A 957 -4.14 -8.60 -19.59
CA SER A 957 -5.27 -8.00 -18.89
C SER A 957 -5.94 -6.99 -19.81
N LEU A 958 -7.22 -7.15 -20.00
CA LEU A 958 -8.09 -6.25 -20.73
C LEU A 958 -9.00 -5.58 -19.74
N SER A 959 -9.03 -4.27 -19.67
CA SER A 959 -9.96 -3.50 -18.84
C SER A 959 -10.72 -2.49 -19.67
N ARG A 960 -11.99 -2.32 -19.33
CA ARG A 960 -12.86 -1.31 -19.93
C ARG A 960 -13.62 -0.58 -18.85
N ASP A 961 -13.54 0.73 -18.90
CA ASP A 961 -14.42 1.62 -18.16
C ASP A 961 -15.67 1.87 -18.97
N LEU A 962 -16.82 1.52 -18.40
CA LEU A 962 -18.15 1.62 -18.99
C LEU A 962 -18.96 2.70 -18.26
N HIS A 963 -18.30 3.75 -17.78
CA HIS A 963 -18.90 4.84 -17.02
C HIS A 963 -19.40 4.39 -15.64
N CYS A 964 -20.55 3.75 -15.54
CA CYS A 964 -21.11 3.25 -14.28
C CYS A 964 -20.59 1.86 -13.90
N PHE A 965 -19.97 1.15 -14.82
CA PHE A 965 -19.42 -0.20 -14.61
C PHE A 965 -17.97 -0.27 -15.03
N ASN A 966 -17.23 -1.15 -14.39
CA ASN A 966 -15.87 -1.52 -14.78
C ASN A 966 -15.83 -2.99 -15.17
N MET A 967 -15.33 -3.26 -16.35
CA MET A 967 -15.12 -4.61 -16.86
C MET A 967 -13.62 -4.90 -16.90
N SER A 968 -13.19 -6.02 -16.36
CA SER A 968 -11.83 -6.50 -16.48
C SER A 968 -11.79 -7.98 -16.81
N CYS A 969 -10.88 -8.34 -17.71
CA CYS A 969 -10.61 -9.71 -18.07
C CYS A 969 -9.11 -9.95 -18.01
N GLN A 970 -8.68 -10.79 -17.07
CA GLN A 970 -7.30 -11.23 -16.94
C GLN A 970 -7.18 -12.63 -17.53
N VAL A 971 -6.20 -12.82 -18.41
CA VAL A 971 -5.96 -14.09 -19.09
C VAL A 971 -4.51 -14.51 -18.83
N VAL A 972 -4.32 -15.73 -18.42
CA VAL A 972 -3.03 -16.42 -18.41
C VAL A 972 -3.01 -17.36 -19.60
N LEU A 973 -2.05 -17.20 -20.50
CA LEU A 973 -1.95 -17.98 -21.73
C LEU A 973 -0.94 -19.13 -21.61
N SER A 974 0.06 -18.97 -20.77
CA SER A 974 1.13 -19.94 -20.52
C SER A 974 1.57 -19.86 -19.07
N PRO A 975 1.89 -20.97 -18.37
CA PRO A 975 1.89 -22.37 -18.83
C PRO A 975 0.51 -23.01 -18.90
N TYR A 976 -0.51 -22.46 -18.24
CA TYR A 976 -1.86 -23.00 -18.21
C TYR A 976 -2.82 -21.89 -18.63
N ALA A 977 -3.68 -22.18 -19.61
CA ALA A 977 -4.70 -21.25 -20.04
C ALA A 977 -5.76 -21.08 -18.94
N SER A 978 -5.90 -19.87 -18.44
CA SER A 978 -6.93 -19.52 -17.46
C SER A 978 -7.38 -18.09 -17.66
N TYR A 979 -8.62 -17.79 -17.28
CA TYR A 979 -9.12 -16.43 -17.31
C TYR A 979 -9.90 -16.10 -16.04
N ASN A 980 -9.89 -14.81 -15.72
CA ASN A 980 -10.70 -14.22 -14.66
C ASN A 980 -11.42 -13.02 -15.26
N PHE A 981 -12.72 -13.14 -15.44
CA PHE A 981 -13.57 -12.06 -15.91
C PHE A 981 -14.29 -11.43 -14.71
N SER A 982 -14.26 -10.13 -14.60
CA SER A 982 -14.94 -9.36 -13.57
C SER A 982 -15.68 -8.19 -14.20
N PHE A 983 -16.95 -8.05 -13.83
CA PHE A 983 -17.81 -6.93 -14.19
C PHE A 983 -18.41 -6.38 -12.92
N ARG A 984 -18.18 -5.11 -12.61
CA ARG A 984 -18.54 -4.51 -11.33
C ARG A 984 -19.07 -3.10 -11.50
N CYS A 985 -20.05 -2.74 -10.69
CA CYS A 985 -20.52 -1.37 -10.57
C CYS A 985 -19.45 -0.49 -9.89
N ASN A 986 -19.25 0.73 -10.39
CA ASN A 986 -18.29 1.68 -9.84
C ASN A 986 -18.76 2.34 -8.54
N ALA A 987 -20.08 2.33 -8.27
CA ALA A 987 -20.66 2.87 -7.06
C ALA A 987 -20.23 2.09 -5.83
N ALA A 988 -19.59 2.74 -4.86
CA ALA A 988 -19.06 2.12 -3.65
C ALA A 988 -20.14 1.35 -2.86
N THR A 989 -21.37 1.85 -2.84
CA THR A 989 -22.52 1.26 -2.13
C THR A 989 -23.09 0.02 -2.83
N LEU A 990 -22.90 -0.10 -4.13
CA LEU A 990 -23.49 -1.16 -4.96
C LEU A 990 -22.46 -2.11 -5.58
N THR A 991 -21.16 -1.87 -5.38
CA THR A 991 -20.08 -2.68 -5.95
C THR A 991 -20.19 -4.16 -5.59
N ASP A 992 -20.65 -4.48 -4.38
CA ASP A 992 -20.82 -5.85 -3.94
C ASP A 992 -22.15 -6.48 -4.38
N ALA A 993 -23.18 -5.66 -4.57
CA ALA A 993 -24.48 -6.12 -5.03
C ALA A 993 -24.53 -6.33 -6.55
N LEU A 994 -23.83 -5.46 -7.30
CA LEU A 994 -23.76 -5.48 -8.75
C LEU A 994 -22.38 -5.91 -9.23
N LYS A 995 -22.03 -7.15 -8.98
CA LYS A 995 -20.80 -7.78 -9.46
C LYS A 995 -21.10 -9.10 -10.16
N TYR A 996 -20.37 -9.36 -11.22
CA TYR A 996 -20.34 -10.64 -11.88
C TYR A 996 -18.90 -11.05 -12.10
N ASP A 997 -18.47 -12.10 -11.39
CA ASP A 997 -17.13 -12.65 -11.51
C ASP A 997 -17.22 -14.06 -12.10
N LYS A 998 -16.56 -14.28 -13.24
CA LYS A 998 -16.46 -15.60 -13.86
C LYS A 998 -14.99 -15.97 -14.01
N ARG A 999 -14.63 -17.12 -13.52
CA ARG A 999 -13.27 -17.67 -13.61
C ARG A 999 -13.28 -18.99 -14.34
N SER A 1000 -12.23 -19.25 -15.13
CA SER A 1000 -12.06 -20.58 -15.69
C SER A 1000 -11.75 -21.54 -14.56
N SER A 1001 -12.50 -22.62 -14.45
CA SER A 1001 -12.11 -23.75 -13.62
C SER A 1001 -11.03 -24.54 -14.39
N TYR A 1002 -9.82 -24.56 -13.88
CA TYR A 1002 -8.90 -25.62 -14.23
C TYR A 1002 -9.33 -26.86 -13.45
N SER A 1003 -10.31 -27.58 -13.96
CA SER A 1003 -10.52 -28.96 -13.55
C SER A 1003 -9.44 -29.77 -14.29
N ASN A 1004 -8.63 -30.52 -13.55
CA ASN A 1004 -8.10 -31.76 -14.11
C ASN A 1004 -9.36 -32.53 -14.53
N ALA A 1005 -9.74 -32.40 -15.77
CA ALA A 1005 -10.82 -33.17 -16.33
C ALA A 1005 -10.38 -34.61 -16.14
N VAL A 1006 -11.02 -35.31 -15.22
CA VAL A 1006 -10.97 -36.75 -15.18
C VAL A 1006 -11.51 -37.13 -16.59
N GLN A 1007 -10.62 -37.54 -17.45
CA GLN A 1007 -10.99 -38.13 -18.68
C GLN A 1007 -11.71 -39.42 -18.29
N TRP A 1008 -13.00 -39.40 -18.36
CA TRP A 1008 -13.82 -40.60 -18.35
C TRP A 1008 -13.53 -41.35 -19.66
N TYR A 1009 -12.71 -42.40 -19.57
CA TYR A 1009 -12.56 -43.35 -20.67
C TYR A 1009 -13.69 -44.36 -20.63
#